data_a4317becb460132df40a94f31347babc
#
_entry.id   a4317becb460132df40a94f31347babc
#
_cell.length_a   1.000
_cell.length_b   1.000
_cell.length_c   1.000
_cell.angle_alpha   90.00
_cell.angle_beta   90.00
_cell.angle_gamma   90.00
#
_symmetry.space_group_name_H-M   'P 1'
#
loop_
_entity.id
_entity.type
_entity.pdbx_description
1 polymer ?
#
loop_
_entity_poly.entity_id
_entity_poly.type
_entity_poly.pdbx_seq_one_letter_code
_entity_poly.pdbx_strand_id
1 'polypeptide(L)'
;MAYGQGVLKKDGSVIEYHGTEIKKLIVNEGVTGIGGLLCYNLPYLKSVFLSESVTKVGSGCFAECTSLQEVTLPSNLQTIAYDVFKNCYSLQKVTMPSNLNHIGTSTFENCKNLKEILLPDTLSSIGENAFKGCSVLKAINIPGNVKEIGDSAFEECVSLDEITIPHSIVLGKGVFCSCTALKTVIFEADPELSKIPNYAFENCISLTSVTFSDNTSDIGNNAFSGCVSLSEITLPKELIELGMEAFKECTSLKNVHFTNTQPCRIGEAAFQYCSSLESINIVGDIGADAFNSCTNLKTAHISDGYIWGRAFKDCINLTEITLPENLGWIDEEVFSGCTSLKNISLDGYLFEIRKKAFYNCSSLREIILPHTFYALENEAFVGCSNLESITFLYDEQNAARDEWPFIDPSAVEGCVNLKTIYGYNGWGLDYDAKKIGAEFIALDKTPDVIPSFSIELGKYSETDAVKIFWKKCPDVSGYEMEISSSSYFSQWADTSVYRKLDNTQDFTYWFEAEPDCTYYVRMRAYNHYVETSYGEWSQPQSFIITRDKLTPTITPSPTATPAPTDTPKPTAVPKPTTAPKPTTIPTPSKAPSPQAPSSKPTMKVNMSSLVLKTRQRSSALKVTGLAPGDFVKSWKSGNTKIVTVTGNPNGTCKLKAGTKSGKTTLTITLNSGLTKKIPVRVQKTTVRTQKITGIPKKLVLKVKKKATLKPVILPLTSTEKITYKSSNKKVATVSAKGVIAAKKKGTATITVKSGKKSVKCKVTVK
;
A
#
# COMPACT_ATOMS: atom_id res chain seq x y z
N MET A 1 25.58 1.87 -55.13
CA MET A 1 26.60 1.51 -56.16
C MET A 1 27.58 0.56 -55.49
N ALA A 2 27.76 -0.63 -56.04
CA ALA A 2 28.75 -1.60 -55.54
C ALA A 2 30.10 -1.30 -56.19
N TYR A 3 31.13 -1.11 -55.41
CA TYR A 3 32.48 -0.78 -55.89
C TYR A 3 33.46 -1.90 -55.54
N GLY A 4 34.24 -2.32 -56.49
CA GLY A 4 35.23 -3.36 -56.34
C GLY A 4 36.62 -2.80 -56.14
N GLN A 5 37.53 -3.63 -55.71
CA GLN A 5 38.93 -3.45 -55.29
C GLN A 5 39.52 -2.03 -55.41
N GLY A 6 39.80 -1.40 -54.29
CA GLY A 6 40.49 -0.13 -54.23
C GLY A 6 41.66 -0.14 -53.25
N VAL A 7 42.68 0.62 -53.56
CA VAL A 7 43.86 0.86 -52.71
C VAL A 7 43.72 2.23 -52.11
N LEU A 8 43.64 2.31 -50.76
CA LEU A 8 43.74 3.58 -50.05
C LEU A 8 45.19 4.07 -50.07
N LYS A 9 45.41 5.27 -50.59
CA LYS A 9 46.74 5.90 -50.58
C LYS A 9 47.09 6.54 -49.24
N LYS A 10 48.35 6.78 -48.99
CA LYS A 10 48.89 7.39 -47.78
C LYS A 10 48.34 8.79 -47.47
N ASP A 11 47.80 9.50 -48.43
CA ASP A 11 47.17 10.81 -48.32
C ASP A 11 45.66 10.76 -48.10
N GLY A 12 45.06 9.54 -47.93
CA GLY A 12 43.63 9.38 -47.67
C GLY A 12 42.76 9.44 -48.95
N SER A 13 43.35 9.65 -50.11
CA SER A 13 42.62 9.61 -51.37
C SER A 13 42.35 8.19 -51.84
N VAL A 14 41.15 7.95 -52.43
CA VAL A 14 40.73 6.65 -52.96
C VAL A 14 40.97 6.62 -54.46
N ILE A 15 41.59 5.57 -54.92
CA ILE A 15 41.64 5.22 -56.36
C ILE A 15 40.49 4.26 -56.61
N GLU A 16 39.74 4.48 -57.68
CA GLU A 16 38.52 3.80 -58.10
C GLU A 16 38.45 2.29 -57.80
N TYR A 17 37.26 1.86 -57.37
CA TYR A 17 36.92 0.47 -57.10
C TYR A 17 36.18 -0.14 -58.31
N HIS A 18 36.69 -1.18 -58.87
CA HIS A 18 35.97 -1.98 -59.86
C HIS A 18 35.83 -3.44 -59.40
N GLY A 19 34.61 -3.84 -59.00
CA GLY A 19 34.30 -5.22 -58.67
C GLY A 19 33.48 -5.39 -57.38
N THR A 20 32.50 -6.26 -57.42
CA THR A 20 31.46 -6.44 -56.37
C THR A 20 31.81 -7.44 -55.27
N GLU A 21 33.01 -8.03 -55.25
CA GLU A 21 33.33 -9.20 -54.41
C GLU A 21 34.53 -8.99 -53.46
N ILE A 22 34.65 -7.84 -52.80
CA ILE A 22 35.67 -7.65 -51.78
C ILE A 22 35.35 -8.52 -50.56
N LYS A 23 36.22 -9.49 -50.26
CA LYS A 23 36.07 -10.38 -49.08
C LYS A 23 36.95 -9.96 -47.89
N LYS A 24 38.03 -9.22 -48.17
CA LYS A 24 38.99 -8.76 -47.15
C LYS A 24 39.52 -7.36 -47.49
N LEU A 25 39.54 -6.49 -46.50
CA LEU A 25 40.16 -5.16 -46.59
C LEU A 25 41.39 -5.11 -45.68
N ILE A 26 42.51 -4.65 -46.19
CA ILE A 26 43.73 -4.36 -45.41
C ILE A 26 44.11 -2.92 -45.66
N VAL A 27 44.13 -2.13 -44.56
CA VAL A 27 44.61 -0.75 -44.57
C VAL A 27 46.05 -0.76 -44.07
N ASN A 28 47.01 -0.38 -44.95
CA ASN A 28 48.42 -0.44 -44.66
C ASN A 28 48.91 0.77 -43.81
N GLU A 29 50.14 0.62 -43.30
CA GLU A 29 50.83 1.70 -42.56
C GLU A 29 50.94 2.98 -43.39
N GLY A 30 50.80 4.13 -42.70
CA GLY A 30 50.82 5.47 -43.26
C GLY A 30 49.47 6.04 -43.64
N VAL A 31 48.40 5.23 -43.64
CA VAL A 31 47.03 5.77 -43.70
C VAL A 31 46.61 6.21 -42.32
N THR A 32 46.26 7.48 -42.14
CA THR A 32 45.93 8.08 -40.86
C THR A 32 44.42 8.17 -40.61
N GLY A 33 43.60 7.99 -41.67
CA GLY A 33 42.13 8.03 -41.53
C GLY A 33 41.42 7.39 -42.71
N ILE A 34 40.20 6.92 -42.48
CA ILE A 34 39.29 6.35 -43.46
C ILE A 34 38.10 7.27 -43.59
N GLY A 35 37.73 7.68 -44.78
CA GLY A 35 36.62 8.59 -45.05
C GLY A 35 35.27 7.98 -44.72
N GLY A 36 34.27 8.84 -44.43
CA GLY A 36 32.89 8.38 -44.22
C GLY A 36 32.31 7.70 -45.46
N LEU A 37 31.48 6.67 -45.26
CA LEU A 37 30.82 5.87 -46.31
C LEU A 37 31.78 5.20 -47.32
N LEU A 38 33.10 5.26 -47.11
CA LEU A 38 34.05 4.78 -48.09
C LEU A 38 33.90 3.28 -48.42
N CYS A 39 33.63 2.47 -47.41
CA CYS A 39 33.42 1.02 -47.57
C CYS A 39 31.96 0.66 -47.29
N TYR A 40 31.02 1.59 -47.47
CA TYR A 40 29.58 1.38 -47.29
C TYR A 40 29.03 0.32 -48.23
N ASN A 41 28.19 -0.58 -47.71
CA ASN A 41 27.46 -1.59 -48.44
C ASN A 41 28.37 -2.51 -49.28
N LEU A 42 29.41 -3.11 -48.66
CA LEU A 42 30.22 -4.15 -49.20
C LEU A 42 29.71 -5.54 -48.70
N PRO A 43 28.70 -6.15 -49.33
CA PRO A 43 27.99 -7.29 -48.80
C PRO A 43 28.81 -8.57 -48.66
N TYR A 44 29.93 -8.69 -49.39
CA TYR A 44 30.83 -9.85 -49.33
C TYR A 44 32.06 -9.65 -48.44
N LEU A 45 32.25 -8.45 -47.87
CA LEU A 45 33.38 -8.13 -46.97
C LEU A 45 33.27 -8.95 -45.69
N LYS A 46 34.25 -9.81 -45.40
CA LYS A 46 34.27 -10.71 -44.24
C LYS A 46 35.17 -10.22 -43.11
N SER A 47 36.27 -9.56 -43.45
CA SER A 47 37.24 -9.09 -42.48
C SER A 47 37.90 -7.77 -42.90
N VAL A 48 38.19 -6.95 -41.89
CA VAL A 48 38.87 -5.65 -42.01
C VAL A 48 40.07 -5.66 -41.08
N PHE A 49 41.23 -5.30 -41.60
CA PHE A 49 42.45 -5.05 -40.85
C PHE A 49 42.84 -3.58 -41.02
N LEU A 50 42.93 -2.86 -39.93
CA LEU A 50 43.37 -1.47 -39.90
C LEU A 50 44.76 -1.40 -39.24
N SER A 51 45.70 -0.72 -39.87
CA SER A 51 47.05 -0.51 -39.29
C SER A 51 46.98 0.45 -38.09
N GLU A 52 47.97 0.39 -37.22
CA GLU A 52 48.10 1.27 -36.05
C GLU A 52 48.24 2.76 -36.39
N SER A 53 48.57 3.09 -37.65
CA SER A 53 48.60 4.48 -38.11
C SER A 53 47.21 5.12 -38.26
N VAL A 54 46.13 4.31 -38.32
CA VAL A 54 44.76 4.84 -38.45
C VAL A 54 44.28 5.40 -37.12
N THR A 55 43.99 6.67 -37.10
CA THR A 55 43.49 7.42 -35.90
C THR A 55 42.04 7.87 -36.05
N LYS A 56 41.46 7.76 -37.26
CA LYS A 56 40.07 8.19 -37.55
C LYS A 56 39.39 7.22 -38.50
N VAL A 57 38.14 6.85 -38.18
CA VAL A 57 37.22 6.11 -39.05
C VAL A 57 35.97 6.95 -39.20
N GLY A 58 35.63 7.35 -40.41
CA GLY A 58 34.52 8.25 -40.71
C GLY A 58 33.16 7.56 -40.59
N SER A 59 32.13 8.36 -40.49
CA SER A 59 30.74 7.90 -40.29
C SER A 59 30.26 6.97 -41.40
N GLY A 60 29.59 5.89 -41.02
CA GLY A 60 29.04 4.89 -41.94
C GLY A 60 30.08 4.12 -42.75
N CYS A 61 31.37 4.19 -42.37
CA CYS A 61 32.46 3.66 -43.22
C CYS A 61 32.27 2.21 -43.59
N PHE A 62 31.83 1.35 -42.70
CA PHE A 62 31.54 -0.07 -42.91
C PHE A 62 30.06 -0.43 -42.76
N ALA A 63 29.17 0.55 -42.78
CA ALA A 63 27.74 0.29 -42.65
C ALA A 63 27.25 -0.60 -43.82
N GLU A 64 26.25 -1.45 -43.57
CA GLU A 64 25.68 -2.41 -44.49
C GLU A 64 26.68 -3.48 -45.00
N CYS A 65 27.83 -3.67 -44.36
CA CYS A 65 28.75 -4.77 -44.66
C CYS A 65 28.21 -6.08 -44.03
N THR A 66 27.15 -6.61 -44.61
CA THR A 66 26.32 -7.68 -44.01
C THR A 66 27.04 -9.00 -43.76
N SER A 67 28.17 -9.29 -44.48
CA SER A 67 29.00 -10.48 -44.26
C SER A 67 30.20 -10.25 -43.35
N LEU A 68 30.44 -9.04 -42.86
CA LEU A 68 31.57 -8.71 -41.99
C LEU A 68 31.50 -9.49 -40.69
N GLN A 69 32.54 -10.28 -40.37
CA GLN A 69 32.53 -11.20 -39.22
C GLN A 69 33.39 -10.71 -38.04
N GLU A 70 34.53 -10.10 -38.34
CA GLU A 70 35.47 -9.62 -37.34
C GLU A 70 36.18 -8.34 -37.76
N VAL A 71 36.46 -7.49 -36.80
CA VAL A 71 37.22 -6.25 -36.96
C VAL A 71 38.16 -6.07 -35.77
N THR A 72 39.42 -5.74 -36.07
CA THR A 72 40.38 -5.25 -35.07
C THR A 72 40.59 -3.77 -35.28
N LEU A 73 40.22 -2.97 -34.30
CA LEU A 73 40.42 -1.53 -34.33
C LEU A 73 41.80 -1.17 -33.76
N PRO A 74 42.51 -0.21 -34.38
CA PRO A 74 43.86 0.17 -33.96
C PRO A 74 43.88 0.82 -32.57
N SER A 75 44.96 0.58 -31.81
CA SER A 75 45.08 1.07 -30.40
C SER A 75 45.05 2.59 -30.27
N ASN A 76 45.40 3.31 -31.33
CA ASN A 76 45.43 4.78 -31.37
C ASN A 76 44.07 5.44 -31.68
N LEU A 77 43.02 4.64 -31.94
CA LEU A 77 41.68 5.15 -32.20
C LEU A 77 41.00 5.59 -30.89
N GLN A 78 40.70 6.88 -30.77
CA GLN A 78 40.08 7.45 -29.57
C GLN A 78 38.57 7.53 -29.67
N THR A 79 38.02 7.62 -30.87
CA THR A 79 36.56 7.72 -31.11
C THR A 79 36.15 6.88 -32.29
N ILE A 80 34.97 6.29 -32.22
CA ILE A 80 34.29 5.65 -33.33
C ILE A 80 33.13 6.55 -33.74
N ALA A 81 33.11 6.98 -35.02
CA ALA A 81 32.10 7.86 -35.55
C ALA A 81 30.72 7.20 -35.65
N TYR A 82 29.71 7.92 -36.12
CA TYR A 82 28.33 7.45 -36.25
C TYR A 82 28.21 6.32 -37.33
N ASP A 83 27.30 5.35 -37.10
CA ASP A 83 26.93 4.31 -38.07
C ASP A 83 28.08 3.42 -38.56
N VAL A 84 29.26 3.41 -37.95
CA VAL A 84 30.46 2.79 -38.56
C VAL A 84 30.23 1.32 -38.95
N PHE A 85 29.56 0.53 -38.11
CA PHE A 85 29.24 -0.88 -38.34
C PHE A 85 27.74 -1.16 -38.36
N LYS A 86 26.95 -0.14 -38.61
CA LYS A 86 25.47 -0.27 -38.67
C LYS A 86 25.08 -1.34 -39.70
N ASN A 87 24.14 -2.23 -39.30
CA ASN A 87 23.65 -3.34 -40.14
C ASN A 87 24.72 -4.35 -40.59
N CYS A 88 25.85 -4.45 -39.86
CA CYS A 88 26.81 -5.53 -40.03
C CYS A 88 26.28 -6.82 -39.39
N TYR A 89 25.23 -7.42 -39.97
CA TYR A 89 24.48 -8.52 -39.36
C TYR A 89 25.33 -9.73 -38.96
N SER A 90 26.45 -10.01 -39.69
CA SER A 90 27.35 -11.15 -39.43
C SER A 90 28.46 -10.85 -38.44
N LEU A 91 28.59 -9.61 -37.94
CA LEU A 91 29.70 -9.21 -37.09
C LEU A 91 29.60 -9.91 -35.72
N GLN A 92 30.63 -10.74 -35.43
CA GLN A 92 30.66 -11.59 -34.24
C GLN A 92 31.61 -11.07 -33.17
N LYS A 93 32.70 -10.40 -33.61
CA LYS A 93 33.76 -9.95 -32.72
C LYS A 93 34.34 -8.62 -33.16
N VAL A 94 34.48 -7.72 -32.19
CA VAL A 94 35.21 -6.45 -32.35
C VAL A 94 36.27 -6.35 -31.27
N THR A 95 37.52 -6.13 -31.64
CA THR A 95 38.59 -5.82 -30.70
C THR A 95 38.63 -4.31 -30.55
N MET A 96 38.26 -3.82 -29.36
CA MET A 96 38.21 -2.38 -29.05
C MET A 96 39.57 -1.83 -28.69
N PRO A 97 39.91 -0.58 -29.07
CA PRO A 97 41.15 0.08 -28.63
C PRO A 97 41.10 0.43 -27.15
N SER A 98 42.23 0.32 -26.45
CA SER A 98 42.35 0.61 -25.05
C SER A 98 42.18 2.09 -24.70
N ASN A 99 42.33 3.00 -25.65
CA ASN A 99 42.26 4.45 -25.52
C ASN A 99 40.93 5.05 -26.01
N LEU A 100 39.96 4.19 -26.34
CA LEU A 100 38.65 4.64 -26.84
C LEU A 100 37.89 5.37 -25.71
N ASN A 101 37.45 6.60 -25.99
CA ASN A 101 36.69 7.42 -25.04
C ASN A 101 35.23 7.64 -25.44
N HIS A 102 34.84 7.32 -26.69
CA HIS A 102 33.47 7.51 -27.17
C HIS A 102 33.11 6.49 -28.26
N ILE A 103 31.91 5.91 -28.16
CA ILE A 103 31.25 5.12 -29.21
C ILE A 103 30.14 5.97 -29.80
N GLY A 104 30.17 6.26 -31.10
CA GLY A 104 29.20 7.13 -31.76
C GLY A 104 27.82 6.50 -31.90
N THR A 105 26.84 7.35 -32.26
CA THR A 105 25.45 6.96 -32.54
C THR A 105 25.38 5.81 -33.55
N SER A 106 24.50 4.83 -33.30
CA SER A 106 24.23 3.68 -34.16
C SER A 106 25.46 2.86 -34.59
N THR A 107 26.59 2.99 -33.88
CA THR A 107 27.85 2.37 -34.31
C THR A 107 27.73 0.87 -34.58
N PHE A 108 27.08 0.11 -33.71
CA PHE A 108 26.83 -1.33 -33.82
C PHE A 108 25.34 -1.66 -33.95
N GLU A 109 24.53 -0.72 -34.40
CA GLU A 109 23.10 -0.94 -34.60
C GLU A 109 22.86 -2.12 -35.54
N ASN A 110 22.01 -3.08 -35.11
CA ASN A 110 21.72 -4.30 -35.80
C ASN A 110 22.94 -5.21 -36.09
N CYS A 111 23.98 -5.17 -35.27
CA CYS A 111 25.02 -6.21 -35.31
C CYS A 111 24.49 -7.50 -34.68
N LYS A 112 23.54 -8.18 -35.35
CA LYS A 112 22.72 -9.28 -34.81
C LYS A 112 23.51 -10.49 -34.34
N ASN A 113 24.76 -10.67 -34.80
CA ASN A 113 25.64 -11.78 -34.40
C ASN A 113 26.75 -11.36 -33.43
N LEU A 114 26.75 -10.13 -32.93
CA LEU A 114 27.74 -9.65 -31.94
C LEU A 114 27.47 -10.31 -30.58
N LYS A 115 28.34 -11.27 -30.21
CA LYS A 115 28.12 -12.10 -29.00
C LYS A 115 28.66 -11.49 -27.73
N GLU A 116 29.82 -10.86 -27.86
CA GLU A 116 30.57 -10.24 -26.77
C GLU A 116 31.37 -9.06 -27.29
N ILE A 117 31.49 -8.05 -26.45
CA ILE A 117 32.32 -6.89 -26.67
C ILE A 117 32.89 -6.44 -25.34
N LEU A 118 34.21 -6.18 -25.30
CA LEU A 118 34.85 -5.67 -24.10
C LEU A 118 35.06 -4.17 -24.28
N LEU A 119 34.36 -3.39 -23.44
CA LEU A 119 34.49 -1.93 -23.41
C LEU A 119 35.72 -1.52 -22.57
N PRO A 120 36.56 -0.60 -23.06
CA PRO A 120 37.76 -0.16 -22.32
C PRO A 120 37.39 0.76 -21.15
N ASP A 121 38.22 0.76 -20.11
CA ASP A 121 38.01 1.60 -18.93
C ASP A 121 38.10 3.12 -19.21
N THR A 122 38.68 3.50 -20.35
CA THR A 122 38.77 4.90 -20.83
C THR A 122 37.48 5.42 -21.42
N LEU A 123 36.48 4.55 -21.66
CA LEU A 123 35.22 4.94 -22.28
C LEU A 123 34.44 5.90 -21.36
N SER A 124 34.04 7.04 -21.91
CA SER A 124 33.29 8.08 -21.18
C SER A 124 31.84 8.19 -21.63
N SER A 125 31.51 7.73 -22.86
CA SER A 125 30.15 7.83 -23.38
C SER A 125 29.84 6.76 -24.45
N ILE A 126 28.56 6.37 -24.49
CA ILE A 126 27.98 5.46 -25.50
C ILE A 126 26.82 6.22 -26.16
N GLY A 127 26.88 6.33 -27.49
CA GLY A 127 25.93 7.12 -28.25
C GLY A 127 24.54 6.48 -28.36
N GLU A 128 23.58 7.26 -28.86
CA GLU A 128 22.24 6.83 -29.19
C GLU A 128 22.24 5.60 -30.12
N ASN A 129 21.36 4.62 -29.89
CA ASN A 129 21.25 3.37 -30.70
C ASN A 129 22.56 2.58 -30.84
N ALA A 130 23.62 2.85 -30.07
CA ALA A 130 24.96 2.32 -30.34
C ALA A 130 25.02 0.79 -30.45
N PHE A 131 24.20 0.06 -29.69
CA PHE A 131 24.08 -1.40 -29.70
C PHE A 131 22.65 -1.88 -29.98
N LYS A 132 21.76 -0.99 -30.46
CA LYS A 132 20.38 -1.35 -30.76
C LYS A 132 20.29 -2.56 -31.68
N GLY A 133 19.45 -3.55 -31.31
CA GLY A 133 19.27 -4.77 -32.12
C GLY A 133 20.45 -5.72 -32.10
N CYS A 134 21.42 -5.61 -31.18
CA CYS A 134 22.47 -6.62 -30.98
C CYS A 134 21.87 -7.88 -30.32
N SER A 135 21.07 -8.62 -31.05
CA SER A 135 20.14 -9.62 -30.54
C SER A 135 20.77 -10.83 -29.85
N VAL A 136 22.05 -11.14 -30.08
CA VAL A 136 22.75 -12.25 -29.40
C VAL A 136 23.74 -11.80 -28.33
N LEU A 137 23.84 -10.49 -28.06
CA LEU A 137 24.68 -9.93 -27.00
C LEU A 137 24.14 -10.36 -25.63
N LYS A 138 24.88 -11.21 -24.92
CA LYS A 138 24.42 -11.81 -23.65
C LYS A 138 24.80 -11.01 -22.42
N ALA A 139 25.94 -10.37 -22.46
CA ALA A 139 26.47 -9.60 -21.37
C ALA A 139 27.32 -8.45 -21.91
N ILE A 140 27.28 -7.34 -21.22
CA ILE A 140 28.15 -6.18 -21.45
C ILE A 140 28.56 -5.60 -20.11
N ASN A 141 29.85 -5.30 -19.96
CA ASN A 141 30.35 -4.60 -18.79
C ASN A 141 30.46 -3.12 -19.10
N ILE A 142 29.66 -2.28 -18.48
CA ILE A 142 29.73 -0.82 -18.60
C ILE A 142 30.83 -0.34 -17.65
N PRO A 143 31.92 0.28 -18.19
CA PRO A 143 32.99 0.81 -17.35
C PRO A 143 32.52 1.93 -16.42
N GLY A 144 33.09 2.02 -15.21
CA GLY A 144 32.73 3.04 -14.23
C GLY A 144 33.04 4.49 -14.62
N ASN A 145 33.81 4.70 -15.70
CA ASN A 145 34.11 6.03 -16.23
C ASN A 145 33.07 6.54 -17.25
N VAL A 146 32.13 5.69 -17.69
CA VAL A 146 31.03 6.09 -18.56
C VAL A 146 30.12 7.06 -17.79
N LYS A 147 29.87 8.24 -18.38
CA LYS A 147 29.05 9.30 -17.82
C LYS A 147 27.69 9.41 -18.49
N GLU A 148 27.59 8.89 -19.72
CA GLU A 148 26.37 9.00 -20.52
C GLU A 148 26.19 7.77 -21.40
N ILE A 149 24.95 7.27 -21.43
CA ILE A 149 24.47 6.27 -22.39
C ILE A 149 23.26 6.89 -23.09
N GLY A 150 23.34 7.02 -24.41
CA GLY A 150 22.32 7.66 -25.23
C GLY A 150 21.01 6.90 -25.31
N ASP A 151 20.01 7.54 -25.91
CA ASP A 151 18.68 6.98 -26.11
C ASP A 151 18.77 5.65 -26.87
N SER A 152 17.97 4.66 -26.47
CA SER A 152 17.87 3.34 -27.14
C SER A 152 19.20 2.61 -27.33
N ALA A 153 20.25 2.93 -26.59
CA ALA A 153 21.59 2.42 -26.83
C ALA A 153 21.68 0.88 -26.82
N PHE A 154 20.88 0.19 -26.04
CA PHE A 154 20.79 -1.27 -25.95
C PHE A 154 19.37 -1.80 -26.23
N GLU A 155 18.51 -1.00 -26.86
CA GLU A 155 17.16 -1.42 -27.25
C GLU A 155 17.22 -2.70 -28.11
N GLU A 156 16.29 -3.63 -27.90
CA GLU A 156 16.24 -4.94 -28.60
C GLU A 156 17.51 -5.82 -28.46
N CYS A 157 18.30 -5.64 -27.38
CA CYS A 157 19.34 -6.60 -27.02
C CYS A 157 18.68 -7.82 -26.34
N VAL A 158 17.93 -8.60 -27.13
CA VAL A 158 17.01 -9.64 -26.63
C VAL A 158 17.66 -10.82 -25.91
N SER A 159 19.00 -10.96 -25.97
CA SER A 159 19.75 -11.99 -25.23
C SER A 159 20.47 -11.49 -24.00
N LEU A 160 20.45 -10.18 -23.72
CA LEU A 160 21.09 -9.57 -22.55
C LEU A 160 20.35 -10.06 -21.31
N ASP A 161 21.03 -10.73 -20.36
CA ASP A 161 20.36 -11.36 -19.22
C ASP A 161 20.58 -10.66 -17.87
N GLU A 162 21.62 -9.85 -17.73
CA GLU A 162 21.85 -8.99 -16.56
C GLU A 162 22.59 -7.71 -16.95
N ILE A 163 22.34 -6.64 -16.21
CA ILE A 163 23.07 -5.38 -16.35
C ILE A 163 23.33 -4.74 -15.00
N THR A 164 24.57 -4.25 -14.83
CA THR A 164 24.95 -3.40 -13.71
C THR A 164 25.21 -1.99 -14.24
N ILE A 165 24.47 -1.03 -13.73
CA ILE A 165 24.58 0.40 -14.07
C ILE A 165 25.52 1.04 -13.05
N PRO A 166 26.71 1.53 -13.48
CA PRO A 166 27.66 2.21 -12.58
C PRO A 166 27.10 3.51 -12.02
N HIS A 167 27.77 4.03 -11.00
CA HIS A 167 27.45 5.34 -10.41
C HIS A 167 27.75 6.51 -11.36
N SER A 168 27.06 7.64 -11.12
CA SER A 168 27.24 8.92 -11.83
C SER A 168 27.06 8.85 -13.35
N ILE A 169 26.06 8.06 -13.79
CA ILE A 169 25.76 7.87 -15.21
C ILE A 169 24.39 8.48 -15.55
N VAL A 170 24.33 9.20 -16.68
CA VAL A 170 23.08 9.67 -17.29
C VAL A 170 22.62 8.63 -18.29
N LEU A 171 21.40 8.14 -18.12
CA LEU A 171 20.78 7.18 -19.03
C LEU A 171 19.82 7.89 -19.99
N GLY A 172 19.87 7.52 -21.25
CA GLY A 172 18.94 7.93 -22.29
C GLY A 172 17.60 7.18 -22.20
N LYS A 173 16.60 7.70 -22.91
CA LYS A 173 15.26 7.09 -23.01
C LYS A 173 15.35 5.73 -23.71
N GLY A 174 14.53 4.78 -23.26
CA GLY A 174 14.44 3.46 -23.88
C GLY A 174 15.74 2.67 -23.88
N VAL A 175 16.70 3.03 -23.03
CA VAL A 175 18.09 2.53 -23.10
C VAL A 175 18.18 1.00 -23.13
N PHE A 176 17.30 0.24 -22.48
CA PHE A 176 17.19 -1.21 -22.47
C PHE A 176 15.79 -1.69 -22.88
N CYS A 177 15.04 -0.87 -23.62
CA CYS A 177 13.70 -1.23 -24.08
C CYS A 177 13.75 -2.55 -24.87
N SER A 178 12.79 -3.44 -24.64
CA SER A 178 12.67 -4.74 -25.31
C SER A 178 13.88 -5.67 -25.15
N CYS A 179 14.65 -5.55 -24.06
CA CYS A 179 15.65 -6.53 -23.68
C CYS A 179 14.95 -7.75 -23.04
N THR A 180 14.32 -8.59 -23.87
CA THR A 180 13.36 -9.61 -23.43
C THR A 180 13.95 -10.73 -22.57
N ALA A 181 15.27 -10.97 -22.59
CA ALA A 181 15.93 -11.94 -21.71
C ALA A 181 16.45 -11.33 -20.40
N LEU A 182 16.39 -10.00 -20.24
CA LEU A 182 16.95 -9.29 -19.08
C LEU A 182 16.22 -9.68 -17.79
N LYS A 183 16.94 -10.24 -16.82
CA LYS A 183 16.39 -10.77 -15.57
C LYS A 183 16.69 -9.88 -14.38
N THR A 184 17.86 -9.25 -14.39
CA THR A 184 18.35 -8.48 -13.24
C THR A 184 18.95 -7.16 -13.68
N VAL A 185 18.50 -6.10 -13.03
CA VAL A 185 19.06 -4.74 -13.15
C VAL A 185 19.56 -4.30 -11.79
N ILE A 186 20.82 -3.90 -11.72
CA ILE A 186 21.46 -3.43 -10.49
C ILE A 186 22.00 -2.01 -10.74
N PHE A 187 21.40 -1.04 -10.08
CA PHE A 187 21.97 0.30 -9.97
C PHE A 187 22.97 0.31 -8.80
N GLU A 188 24.24 0.62 -9.08
CA GLU A 188 25.20 0.82 -7.99
C GLU A 188 24.77 2.00 -7.14
N ALA A 189 25.15 1.98 -5.83
CA ALA A 189 24.79 3.05 -4.91
C ALA A 189 25.38 4.39 -5.41
N ASP A 190 24.51 5.30 -5.82
CA ASP A 190 24.86 6.57 -6.43
C ASP A 190 24.15 7.72 -5.72
N PRO A 191 24.89 8.71 -5.18
CA PRO A 191 24.28 9.91 -4.62
C PRO A 191 23.70 10.86 -5.68
N GLU A 192 24.07 10.70 -6.95
CA GLU A 192 23.70 11.60 -8.04
C GLU A 192 22.62 11.01 -8.97
N LEU A 193 22.38 9.69 -8.94
CA LEU A 193 21.35 9.07 -9.76
C LEU A 193 19.97 9.37 -9.17
N SER A 194 19.35 10.42 -9.65
CA SER A 194 18.01 10.84 -9.22
C SER A 194 16.89 10.35 -10.15
N LYS A 195 17.20 9.85 -11.35
CA LYS A 195 16.19 9.62 -12.39
C LYS A 195 16.38 8.34 -13.19
N ILE A 196 15.31 7.53 -13.29
CA ILE A 196 15.19 6.46 -14.29
C ILE A 196 14.47 7.06 -15.51
N PRO A 197 15.02 7.01 -16.71
CA PRO A 197 14.41 7.67 -17.86
C PRO A 197 13.15 6.93 -18.37
N ASN A 198 12.37 7.62 -19.20
CA ASN A 198 11.19 7.05 -19.83
C ASN A 198 11.57 5.82 -20.66
N TYR A 199 10.72 4.79 -20.65
CA TYR A 199 10.85 3.56 -21.45
C TYR A 199 12.12 2.74 -21.13
N ALA A 200 12.87 3.06 -20.06
CA ALA A 200 14.22 2.51 -19.82
C ALA A 200 14.28 0.99 -19.90
N PHE A 201 13.30 0.28 -19.39
CA PHE A 201 13.18 -1.18 -19.35
C PHE A 201 11.81 -1.65 -19.85
N GLU A 202 11.16 -0.86 -20.70
CA GLU A 202 9.89 -1.24 -21.30
C GLU A 202 9.99 -2.59 -22.00
N ASN A 203 9.00 -3.48 -21.82
CA ASN A 203 8.96 -4.81 -22.41
C ASN A 203 10.15 -5.73 -22.06
N CYS A 204 10.83 -5.51 -20.94
CA CYS A 204 11.78 -6.47 -20.37
C CYS A 204 11.01 -7.63 -19.73
N ILE A 205 10.41 -8.48 -20.57
CA ILE A 205 9.42 -9.49 -20.13
C ILE A 205 9.97 -10.55 -19.17
N SER A 206 11.28 -10.77 -19.12
CA SER A 206 11.94 -11.72 -18.19
C SER A 206 12.44 -11.06 -16.92
N LEU A 207 12.24 -9.75 -16.74
CA LEU A 207 12.77 -9.01 -15.61
C LEU A 207 12.12 -9.48 -14.31
N THR A 208 12.94 -9.94 -13.36
CA THR A 208 12.47 -10.46 -12.06
C THR A 208 13.00 -9.67 -10.88
N SER A 209 14.07 -8.90 -11.05
CA SER A 209 14.71 -8.16 -9.96
C SER A 209 15.28 -6.83 -10.44
N VAL A 210 14.95 -5.76 -9.69
CA VAL A 210 15.54 -4.43 -9.85
C VAL A 210 16.03 -3.96 -8.49
N THR A 211 17.28 -3.46 -8.43
CA THR A 211 17.83 -2.82 -7.23
C THR A 211 18.12 -1.36 -7.56
N PHE A 212 17.32 -0.45 -7.00
CA PHE A 212 17.49 0.99 -7.19
C PHE A 212 18.57 1.58 -6.29
N SER A 213 19.08 2.75 -6.68
CA SER A 213 19.79 3.65 -5.75
C SER A 213 18.80 4.27 -4.75
N ASP A 214 19.20 4.44 -3.48
CA ASP A 214 18.37 5.05 -2.44
C ASP A 214 17.93 6.50 -2.78
N ASN A 215 18.71 7.20 -3.62
CA ASN A 215 18.51 8.60 -4.02
C ASN A 215 17.66 8.78 -5.29
N THR A 216 17.16 7.69 -5.88
CA THR A 216 16.28 7.81 -7.04
C THR A 216 14.97 8.49 -6.61
N SER A 217 14.70 9.66 -7.17
CA SER A 217 13.52 10.48 -6.89
C SER A 217 12.42 10.33 -7.94
N ASP A 218 12.82 9.93 -9.16
CA ASP A 218 11.91 9.86 -10.31
C ASP A 218 12.06 8.53 -11.06
N ILE A 219 10.95 7.90 -11.36
CA ILE A 219 10.86 6.78 -12.30
C ILE A 219 10.01 7.24 -13.47
N GLY A 220 10.58 7.28 -14.66
CA GLY A 220 9.99 7.86 -15.85
C GLY A 220 8.78 7.10 -16.39
N ASN A 221 8.11 7.70 -17.37
CA ASN A 221 6.94 7.12 -18.04
C ASN A 221 7.34 5.79 -18.71
N ASN A 222 6.46 4.78 -18.56
CA ASN A 222 6.65 3.45 -19.15
C ASN A 222 7.97 2.75 -18.76
N ALA A 223 8.68 3.22 -17.73
CA ALA A 223 10.03 2.76 -17.43
C ALA A 223 10.14 1.24 -17.24
N PHE A 224 9.11 0.57 -16.74
CA PHE A 224 9.01 -0.88 -16.54
C PHE A 224 7.70 -1.46 -17.09
N SER A 225 7.04 -0.74 -18.01
CA SER A 225 5.81 -1.22 -18.64
C SER A 225 6.05 -2.55 -19.35
N GLY A 226 5.13 -3.51 -19.21
CA GLY A 226 5.26 -4.83 -19.84
C GLY A 226 6.31 -5.76 -19.21
N CYS A 227 6.85 -5.46 -18.02
CA CYS A 227 7.74 -6.35 -17.27
C CYS A 227 6.93 -7.48 -16.60
N VAL A 228 6.37 -8.37 -17.40
CA VAL A 228 5.37 -9.36 -16.97
C VAL A 228 5.89 -10.41 -15.97
N SER A 229 7.20 -10.61 -15.86
CA SER A 229 7.80 -11.56 -14.89
C SER A 229 8.17 -10.91 -13.55
N LEU A 230 8.05 -9.59 -13.41
CA LEU A 230 8.39 -8.88 -12.18
C LEU A 230 7.34 -9.19 -11.11
N SER A 231 7.73 -9.92 -10.05
CA SER A 231 6.78 -10.39 -9.03
C SER A 231 6.73 -9.50 -7.78
N GLU A 232 7.82 -8.81 -7.48
CA GLU A 232 7.91 -7.86 -6.37
C GLU A 232 8.87 -6.73 -6.71
N ILE A 233 8.63 -5.56 -6.17
CA ILE A 233 9.51 -4.39 -6.31
C ILE A 233 9.57 -3.61 -5.00
N THR A 234 10.78 -3.17 -4.64
CA THR A 234 10.97 -2.20 -3.57
C THR A 234 11.33 -0.87 -4.19
N LEU A 235 10.44 0.10 -4.09
CA LEU A 235 10.63 1.44 -4.62
C LEU A 235 11.66 2.23 -3.80
N PRO A 236 12.37 3.19 -4.42
CA PRO A 236 13.38 4.00 -3.75
C PRO A 236 12.80 4.79 -2.58
N LYS A 237 13.66 5.04 -1.57
CA LYS A 237 13.24 5.76 -0.36
C LYS A 237 12.93 7.24 -0.61
N GLU A 238 13.69 7.87 -1.50
CA GLU A 238 13.54 9.29 -1.85
C GLU A 238 12.63 9.50 -3.07
N LEU A 239 11.79 8.49 -3.44
CA LEU A 239 10.89 8.57 -4.60
C LEU A 239 9.83 9.66 -4.37
N ILE A 240 9.78 10.62 -5.30
CA ILE A 240 8.83 11.75 -5.34
C ILE A 240 7.79 11.52 -6.44
N GLU A 241 8.24 11.00 -7.60
CA GLU A 241 7.39 10.82 -8.77
C GLU A 241 7.56 9.44 -9.41
N LEU A 242 6.43 8.78 -9.63
CA LEU A 242 6.31 7.59 -10.44
C LEU A 242 5.52 7.97 -11.71
N GLY A 243 6.18 7.87 -12.86
CA GLY A 243 5.65 8.34 -14.14
C GLY A 243 4.42 7.59 -14.63
N MET A 244 3.80 8.13 -15.68
CA MET A 244 2.68 7.53 -16.38
C MET A 244 3.06 6.12 -16.88
N GLU A 245 2.15 5.15 -16.66
CA GLU A 245 2.32 3.75 -17.12
C GLU A 245 3.62 3.07 -16.64
N ALA A 246 4.28 3.57 -15.60
CA ALA A 246 5.62 3.12 -15.21
C ALA A 246 5.73 1.61 -14.98
N PHE A 247 4.70 0.95 -14.45
CA PHE A 247 4.60 -0.50 -14.23
C PHE A 247 3.34 -1.11 -14.86
N LYS A 248 2.78 -0.45 -15.89
CA LYS A 248 1.62 -0.97 -16.61
C LYS A 248 1.88 -2.38 -17.12
N GLU A 249 0.87 -3.25 -17.05
CA GLU A 249 0.96 -4.64 -17.52
C GLU A 249 2.03 -5.51 -16.84
N CYS A 250 2.52 -5.13 -15.67
CA CYS A 250 3.35 -6.01 -14.85
C CYS A 250 2.46 -7.09 -14.20
N THR A 251 1.96 -8.01 -15.01
CA THR A 251 0.90 -8.96 -14.64
C THR A 251 1.26 -9.92 -13.53
N SER A 252 2.56 -10.20 -13.28
CA SER A 252 3.01 -11.01 -12.14
C SER A 252 3.28 -10.20 -10.88
N LEU A 253 3.21 -8.86 -10.93
CA LEU A 253 3.58 -7.98 -9.83
C LEU A 253 2.58 -8.14 -8.68
N LYS A 254 3.04 -8.77 -7.61
CA LYS A 254 2.23 -9.12 -6.45
C LYS A 254 2.41 -8.16 -5.30
N ASN A 255 3.64 -7.69 -5.08
CA ASN A 255 3.99 -6.83 -3.97
C ASN A 255 4.76 -5.59 -4.46
N VAL A 256 4.29 -4.42 -4.09
CA VAL A 256 4.99 -3.15 -4.25
C VAL A 256 5.31 -2.59 -2.87
N HIS A 257 6.59 -2.47 -2.56
CA HIS A 257 7.04 -1.95 -1.28
C HIS A 257 7.38 -0.46 -1.40
N PHE A 258 6.44 0.39 -1.03
CA PHE A 258 6.67 1.81 -0.88
C PHE A 258 7.47 2.05 0.40
N THR A 259 8.71 2.53 0.28
CA THR A 259 9.61 2.79 1.41
C THR A 259 9.75 4.28 1.72
N ASN A 260 9.20 5.13 0.85
CA ASN A 260 9.21 6.59 0.98
C ASN A 260 8.47 7.04 2.24
N THR A 261 8.95 8.13 2.83
CA THR A 261 8.35 8.78 4.02
C THR A 261 7.69 10.12 3.67
N GLN A 262 7.90 10.58 2.45
CA GLN A 262 7.30 11.79 1.88
C GLN A 262 6.22 11.39 0.88
N PRO A 263 5.21 12.25 0.64
CA PRO A 263 4.21 12.00 -0.38
C PRO A 263 4.85 11.75 -1.75
N CYS A 264 4.38 10.71 -2.45
CA CYS A 264 4.82 10.34 -3.79
C CYS A 264 3.66 10.49 -4.76
N ARG A 265 3.89 11.12 -5.89
CA ARG A 265 2.93 11.22 -6.97
C ARG A 265 2.96 9.94 -7.81
N ILE A 266 1.85 9.21 -7.83
CA ILE A 266 1.66 8.05 -8.70
C ILE A 266 1.02 8.54 -10.01
N GLY A 267 1.70 8.33 -11.13
CA GLY A 267 1.26 8.78 -12.45
C GLY A 267 0.03 8.07 -12.97
N GLU A 268 -0.54 8.61 -14.05
CA GLU A 268 -1.66 8.00 -14.75
C GLU A 268 -1.33 6.58 -15.20
N ALA A 269 -2.25 5.62 -14.98
CA ALA A 269 -2.14 4.22 -15.35
C ALA A 269 -0.85 3.51 -14.84
N ALA A 270 -0.18 4.05 -13.80
CA ALA A 270 1.15 3.59 -13.36
C ALA A 270 1.22 2.09 -13.05
N PHE A 271 0.15 1.48 -12.55
CA PHE A 271 0.01 0.04 -12.26
C PHE A 271 -1.20 -0.58 -12.98
N GLN A 272 -1.69 0.05 -14.04
CA GLN A 272 -2.82 -0.47 -14.80
C GLN A 272 -2.54 -1.90 -15.29
N TYR A 273 -3.53 -2.81 -15.15
CA TYR A 273 -3.43 -4.24 -15.48
C TYR A 273 -2.40 -5.04 -14.67
N CYS A 274 -1.93 -4.56 -13.52
CA CYS A 274 -1.15 -5.37 -12.58
C CYS A 274 -2.08 -6.39 -11.89
N SER A 275 -2.52 -7.38 -12.65
CA SER A 275 -3.59 -8.32 -12.25
C SER A 275 -3.25 -9.21 -11.05
N SER A 276 -1.98 -9.35 -10.67
CA SER A 276 -1.54 -10.12 -9.49
C SER A 276 -1.36 -9.28 -8.23
N LEU A 277 -1.47 -7.95 -8.30
CA LEU A 277 -1.23 -7.05 -7.17
C LEU A 277 -2.25 -7.30 -6.04
N GLU A 278 -1.77 -7.59 -4.82
CA GLU A 278 -2.65 -7.98 -3.71
C GLU A 278 -2.97 -6.86 -2.75
N SER A 279 -2.03 -5.96 -2.50
CA SER A 279 -2.20 -4.85 -1.56
C SER A 279 -1.29 -3.68 -1.86
N ILE A 280 -1.75 -2.48 -1.53
CA ILE A 280 -0.97 -1.23 -1.61
C ILE A 280 -1.06 -0.44 -0.32
N ASN A 281 0.01 0.33 -0.04
CA ASN A 281 0.06 1.29 1.07
C ASN A 281 0.83 2.53 0.60
N ILE A 282 0.11 3.61 0.33
CA ILE A 282 0.62 4.80 -0.36
C ILE A 282 0.38 6.05 0.48
N VAL A 283 1.35 6.96 0.42
CA VAL A 283 1.25 8.35 0.89
C VAL A 283 1.47 9.24 -0.32
N GLY A 284 0.45 9.96 -0.79
CA GLY A 284 0.53 10.87 -1.94
C GLY A 284 -0.58 10.69 -2.97
N ASP A 285 -0.49 11.45 -4.05
CA ASP A 285 -1.51 11.51 -5.09
C ASP A 285 -1.54 10.26 -5.96
N ILE A 286 -2.75 9.83 -6.32
CA ILE A 286 -2.99 8.67 -7.20
C ILE A 286 -3.62 9.16 -8.50
N GLY A 287 -2.89 9.04 -9.60
CA GLY A 287 -3.29 9.45 -10.94
C GLY A 287 -4.49 8.67 -11.48
N ALA A 288 -5.08 9.20 -12.54
CA ALA A 288 -6.17 8.52 -13.24
C ALA A 288 -5.75 7.11 -13.68
N ASP A 289 -6.67 6.15 -13.63
CA ASP A 289 -6.43 4.76 -14.04
C ASP A 289 -5.25 4.06 -13.33
N ALA A 290 -4.64 4.63 -12.29
CA ALA A 290 -3.37 4.15 -11.73
C ALA A 290 -3.38 2.68 -11.33
N PHE A 291 -4.48 2.16 -10.81
CA PHE A 291 -4.68 0.74 -10.43
C PHE A 291 -5.85 0.10 -11.19
N ASN A 292 -6.27 0.71 -12.30
CA ASN A 292 -7.36 0.17 -13.10
C ASN A 292 -7.05 -1.28 -13.52
N SER A 293 -8.03 -2.17 -13.33
CA SER A 293 -7.93 -3.61 -13.64
C SER A 293 -6.84 -4.35 -12.85
N CYS A 294 -6.49 -3.88 -11.65
CA CYS A 294 -5.75 -4.66 -10.67
C CYS A 294 -6.67 -5.69 -10.01
N THR A 295 -7.04 -6.72 -10.77
CA THR A 295 -8.14 -7.63 -10.43
C THR A 295 -7.94 -8.44 -9.14
N ASN A 296 -6.70 -8.66 -8.66
CA ASN A 296 -6.41 -9.33 -7.39
C ASN A 296 -6.19 -8.37 -6.21
N LEU A 297 -6.29 -7.06 -6.41
CA LEU A 297 -6.12 -6.08 -5.34
C LEU A 297 -7.23 -6.25 -4.31
N LYS A 298 -6.87 -6.57 -3.06
CA LYS A 298 -7.80 -6.86 -1.97
C LYS A 298 -7.90 -5.71 -0.98
N THR A 299 -6.77 -5.04 -0.73
CA THR A 299 -6.68 -3.97 0.25
C THR A 299 -5.86 -2.80 -0.28
N ALA A 300 -6.36 -1.59 -0.09
CA ALA A 300 -5.65 -0.35 -0.41
C ALA A 300 -5.65 0.56 0.83
N HIS A 301 -4.50 1.11 1.17
CA HIS A 301 -4.37 2.09 2.24
C HIS A 301 -3.72 3.36 1.69
N ILE A 302 -4.49 4.43 1.65
CA ILE A 302 -4.07 5.74 1.16
C ILE A 302 -4.23 6.72 2.32
N SER A 303 -3.12 7.27 2.81
CA SER A 303 -3.14 8.09 4.03
C SER A 303 -3.11 9.59 3.75
N ASP A 304 -2.82 10.02 2.52
CA ASP A 304 -2.76 11.42 2.11
C ASP A 304 -2.87 11.52 0.58
N GLY A 305 -3.23 12.69 0.05
CA GLY A 305 -3.27 13.00 -1.38
C GLY A 305 -4.65 12.88 -2.04
N TYR A 306 -4.69 13.13 -3.34
CA TYR A 306 -5.88 13.07 -4.19
C TYR A 306 -5.96 11.74 -4.94
N ILE A 307 -7.19 11.30 -5.26
CA ILE A 307 -7.48 10.09 -6.04
C ILE A 307 -8.26 10.51 -7.27
N TRP A 308 -7.62 10.37 -8.45
CA TRP A 308 -8.20 10.80 -9.72
C TRP A 308 -9.06 9.72 -10.36
N GLY A 309 -9.82 10.11 -11.38
CA GLY A 309 -10.85 9.28 -12.02
C GLY A 309 -10.34 7.89 -12.43
N ARG A 310 -11.19 6.88 -12.29
CA ARG A 310 -10.94 5.47 -12.64
C ARG A 310 -9.75 4.80 -11.93
N ALA A 311 -9.18 5.45 -10.88
CA ALA A 311 -7.97 4.96 -10.22
C ALA A 311 -8.05 3.50 -9.76
N PHE A 312 -9.19 3.03 -9.29
CA PHE A 312 -9.44 1.65 -8.83
C PHE A 312 -10.53 0.94 -9.64
N LYS A 313 -10.81 1.44 -10.86
CA LYS A 313 -11.81 0.82 -11.74
C LYS A 313 -11.47 -0.65 -11.97
N ASP A 314 -12.50 -1.52 -11.94
CA ASP A 314 -12.40 -2.96 -12.14
C ASP A 314 -11.43 -3.69 -11.19
N CYS A 315 -11.19 -3.14 -10.00
CA CYS A 315 -10.54 -3.85 -8.90
C CYS A 315 -11.56 -4.81 -8.24
N ILE A 316 -11.93 -5.86 -8.97
CA ILE A 316 -13.07 -6.74 -8.64
C ILE A 316 -12.95 -7.45 -7.30
N ASN A 317 -11.74 -7.66 -6.77
CA ASN A 317 -11.48 -8.30 -5.47
C ASN A 317 -11.19 -7.30 -4.34
N LEU A 318 -11.31 -5.99 -4.58
CA LEU A 318 -11.10 -4.97 -3.55
C LEU A 318 -12.20 -5.09 -2.49
N THR A 319 -11.80 -5.43 -1.26
CA THR A 319 -12.72 -5.63 -0.13
C THR A 319 -12.59 -4.55 0.93
N GLU A 320 -11.45 -3.88 1.00
CA GLU A 320 -11.12 -2.89 2.02
C GLU A 320 -10.27 -1.76 1.42
N ILE A 321 -10.69 -0.54 1.63
CA ILE A 321 -9.91 0.64 1.29
C ILE A 321 -9.97 1.66 2.41
N THR A 322 -8.83 2.29 2.72
CA THR A 322 -8.75 3.46 3.58
C THR A 322 -8.42 4.66 2.72
N LEU A 323 -9.23 5.69 2.84
CA LEU A 323 -9.12 6.94 2.09
C LEU A 323 -8.45 8.04 2.92
N PRO A 324 -7.86 9.05 2.27
CA PRO A 324 -7.37 10.26 2.95
C PRO A 324 -8.50 11.01 3.67
N GLU A 325 -8.22 11.56 4.86
CA GLU A 325 -9.19 12.33 5.64
C GLU A 325 -9.69 13.61 4.92
N ASN A 326 -8.90 14.15 3.99
CA ASN A 326 -9.18 15.41 3.28
C ASN A 326 -9.46 15.19 1.79
N LEU A 327 -10.10 14.08 1.43
CA LEU A 327 -10.26 13.69 0.02
C LEU A 327 -11.05 14.72 -0.83
N GLY A 328 -12.02 15.39 -0.25
CA GLY A 328 -12.86 16.39 -0.92
C GLY A 328 -13.93 15.80 -1.85
N TRP A 329 -13.56 14.95 -2.78
CA TRP A 329 -14.47 14.26 -3.71
C TRP A 329 -13.99 12.85 -4.03
N ILE A 330 -14.94 11.99 -4.41
CA ILE A 330 -14.66 10.72 -5.08
C ILE A 330 -14.91 10.95 -6.57
N ASP A 331 -13.85 10.91 -7.37
CA ASP A 331 -13.86 11.28 -8.77
C ASP A 331 -14.60 10.27 -9.67
N GLU A 332 -14.76 10.59 -10.94
CA GLU A 332 -15.51 9.77 -11.91
C GLU A 332 -14.95 8.35 -12.00
N GLU A 333 -15.85 7.35 -11.87
CA GLU A 333 -15.57 5.92 -11.99
C GLU A 333 -14.46 5.36 -11.06
N VAL A 334 -14.06 6.07 -9.99
CA VAL A 334 -12.92 5.65 -9.13
C VAL A 334 -13.05 4.20 -8.67
N PHE A 335 -14.22 3.76 -8.22
CA PHE A 335 -14.49 2.40 -7.75
C PHE A 335 -15.44 1.63 -8.67
N SER A 336 -15.65 2.10 -9.89
CA SER A 336 -16.51 1.41 -10.85
C SER A 336 -16.05 -0.04 -11.04
N GLY A 337 -16.95 -1.02 -10.92
CA GLY A 337 -16.63 -2.44 -11.04
C GLY A 337 -15.95 -3.08 -9.84
N CYS A 338 -15.82 -2.40 -8.69
CA CYS A 338 -15.31 -2.99 -7.44
C CYS A 338 -16.36 -3.89 -6.79
N THR A 339 -16.63 -5.02 -7.44
CA THR A 339 -17.76 -5.91 -7.09
C THR A 339 -17.67 -6.56 -5.71
N SER A 340 -16.47 -6.62 -5.10
CA SER A 340 -16.25 -7.19 -3.76
C SER A 340 -16.24 -6.14 -2.63
N LEU A 341 -16.33 -4.85 -2.94
CA LEU A 341 -16.29 -3.77 -1.95
C LEU A 341 -17.59 -3.78 -1.14
N LYS A 342 -17.49 -4.07 0.18
CA LYS A 342 -18.65 -4.23 1.05
C LYS A 342 -18.96 -2.98 1.85
N ASN A 343 -17.94 -2.34 2.37
CA ASN A 343 -18.02 -1.16 3.20
C ASN A 343 -16.88 -0.22 2.82
N ILE A 344 -17.14 1.06 2.88
CA ILE A 344 -16.16 2.11 2.72
C ILE A 344 -16.42 3.19 3.77
N SER A 345 -15.39 3.60 4.48
CA SER A 345 -15.48 4.74 5.39
C SER A 345 -15.23 6.01 4.62
N LEU A 346 -16.19 6.92 4.67
CA LEU A 346 -16.15 8.24 4.03
C LEU A 346 -16.03 9.34 5.12
N ASP A 347 -15.38 9.00 6.24
CA ASP A 347 -15.13 9.95 7.32
C ASP A 347 -14.19 11.06 6.83
N GLY A 348 -14.50 12.32 7.15
CA GLY A 348 -13.66 13.45 6.83
C GLY A 348 -14.35 14.49 5.94
N TYR A 349 -13.57 15.25 5.17
CA TYR A 349 -14.07 16.32 4.29
C TYR A 349 -14.40 15.77 2.90
N LEU A 350 -15.54 15.08 2.77
CA LEU A 350 -16.08 14.68 1.48
C LEU A 350 -17.26 15.58 1.10
N PHE A 351 -17.18 16.20 -0.06
CA PHE A 351 -18.20 17.13 -0.58
C PHE A 351 -19.06 16.50 -1.66
N GLU A 352 -18.47 15.64 -2.48
CA GLU A 352 -19.04 15.19 -3.73
C GLU A 352 -18.68 13.75 -4.06
N ILE A 353 -19.64 12.97 -4.56
CA ILE A 353 -19.44 11.68 -5.23
C ILE A 353 -19.82 11.86 -6.68
N ARG A 354 -18.84 11.75 -7.59
CA ARG A 354 -19.00 12.03 -9.00
C ARG A 354 -19.58 10.86 -9.77
N LYS A 355 -19.81 11.11 -11.05
CA LYS A 355 -20.47 10.20 -11.97
C LYS A 355 -19.85 8.81 -11.93
N LYS A 356 -20.70 7.77 -11.78
CA LYS A 356 -20.30 6.35 -11.78
C LYS A 356 -19.25 5.96 -10.74
N ALA A 357 -18.98 6.76 -9.72
CA ALA A 357 -17.93 6.52 -8.75
C ALA A 357 -17.98 5.11 -8.13
N PHE A 358 -19.18 4.56 -7.89
CA PHE A 358 -19.43 3.22 -7.36
C PHE A 358 -20.26 2.35 -8.31
N TYR A 359 -20.21 2.61 -9.61
CA TYR A 359 -20.96 1.86 -10.60
C TYR A 359 -20.66 0.34 -10.50
N ASN A 360 -21.69 -0.51 -10.40
CA ASN A 360 -21.56 -1.95 -10.23
C ASN A 360 -20.78 -2.42 -8.98
N CYS A 361 -20.71 -1.65 -7.90
CA CYS A 361 -20.21 -2.11 -6.60
C CYS A 361 -21.25 -3.02 -5.94
N SER A 362 -21.47 -4.20 -6.52
CA SER A 362 -22.60 -5.09 -6.19
C SER A 362 -22.59 -5.66 -4.77
N SER A 363 -21.44 -5.64 -4.06
CA SER A 363 -21.35 -6.07 -2.65
C SER A 363 -21.53 -4.97 -1.63
N LEU A 364 -21.60 -3.70 -2.05
CA LEU A 364 -21.74 -2.56 -1.16
C LEU A 364 -23.12 -2.59 -0.48
N ARG A 365 -23.14 -2.46 0.86
CA ARG A 365 -24.37 -2.62 1.65
C ARG A 365 -24.91 -1.31 2.21
N GLU A 366 -24.02 -0.45 2.63
CA GLU A 366 -24.38 0.83 3.23
C GLU A 366 -23.36 1.91 2.85
N ILE A 367 -23.84 3.13 2.78
CA ILE A 367 -23.02 4.33 2.61
C ILE A 367 -23.43 5.33 3.68
N ILE A 368 -22.43 5.83 4.42
CA ILE A 368 -22.58 6.92 5.37
C ILE A 368 -21.86 8.12 4.81
N LEU A 369 -22.59 9.17 4.49
CA LEU A 369 -22.11 10.41 3.89
C LEU A 369 -21.88 11.44 5.02
N PRO A 370 -20.67 12.04 5.11
CA PRO A 370 -20.33 12.95 6.19
C PRO A 370 -21.12 14.27 6.09
N HIS A 371 -21.10 15.02 7.18
CA HIS A 371 -21.80 16.30 7.30
C HIS A 371 -21.36 17.38 6.29
N THR A 372 -20.22 17.21 5.65
CA THR A 372 -19.72 18.11 4.59
C THR A 372 -20.29 17.82 3.21
N PHE A 373 -20.96 16.66 3.04
CA PHE A 373 -21.45 16.17 1.77
C PHE A 373 -22.65 16.96 1.23
N TYR A 374 -22.63 17.32 -0.07
CA TYR A 374 -23.74 18.04 -0.70
C TYR A 374 -24.11 17.55 -2.10
N ALA A 375 -23.24 16.82 -2.82
CA ALA A 375 -23.53 16.47 -4.22
C ALA A 375 -23.32 14.98 -4.51
N LEU A 376 -24.37 14.36 -5.07
CA LEU A 376 -24.36 13.00 -5.61
C LEU A 376 -24.66 13.10 -7.12
N GLU A 377 -23.67 12.79 -7.96
CA GLU A 377 -23.84 12.85 -9.40
C GLU A 377 -24.56 11.62 -9.98
N ASN A 378 -24.99 11.77 -11.22
CA ASN A 378 -25.71 10.75 -11.97
C ASN A 378 -24.95 9.41 -12.01
N GLU A 379 -25.70 8.32 -11.94
CA GLU A 379 -25.18 6.97 -12.07
C GLU A 379 -24.16 6.56 -10.96
N ALA A 380 -23.99 7.33 -9.90
CA ALA A 380 -22.95 7.12 -8.89
C ALA A 380 -22.99 5.71 -8.28
N PHE A 381 -24.16 5.15 -8.01
CA PHE A 381 -24.37 3.82 -7.42
C PHE A 381 -25.12 2.84 -8.33
N VAL A 382 -25.24 3.13 -9.63
CA VAL A 382 -25.94 2.25 -10.56
C VAL A 382 -25.39 0.81 -10.45
N GLY A 383 -26.27 -0.16 -10.26
CA GLY A 383 -25.91 -1.57 -10.16
C GLY A 383 -25.35 -2.00 -8.79
N CYS A 384 -25.40 -1.15 -7.76
CA CYS A 384 -25.11 -1.54 -6.38
C CYS A 384 -26.25 -2.37 -5.79
N SER A 385 -26.42 -3.61 -6.31
CA SER A 385 -27.60 -4.45 -6.06
C SER A 385 -27.81 -4.85 -4.61
N ASN A 386 -26.76 -4.83 -3.75
CA ASN A 386 -26.86 -5.13 -2.33
C ASN A 386 -26.90 -3.89 -1.43
N LEU A 387 -26.93 -2.70 -1.99
CA LEU A 387 -27.02 -1.46 -1.21
C LEU A 387 -28.40 -1.40 -0.52
N GLU A 388 -28.38 -1.42 0.82
CA GLU A 388 -29.57 -1.48 1.68
C GLU A 388 -29.97 -0.09 2.19
N SER A 389 -28.98 0.78 2.44
CA SER A 389 -29.19 2.11 2.99
C SER A 389 -28.16 3.16 2.58
N ILE A 390 -28.61 4.40 2.54
CA ILE A 390 -27.76 5.61 2.44
C ILE A 390 -28.09 6.52 3.62
N THR A 391 -27.05 6.96 4.34
CA THR A 391 -27.17 7.84 5.52
C THR A 391 -26.53 9.18 5.23
N PHE A 392 -27.25 10.27 5.43
CA PHE A 392 -26.75 11.65 5.36
C PHE A 392 -26.59 12.20 6.77
N LEU A 393 -25.35 12.56 7.14
CA LEU A 393 -25.06 13.16 8.44
C LEU A 393 -25.18 14.68 8.43
N TYR A 394 -25.44 15.29 9.59
CA TYR A 394 -25.58 16.73 9.76
C TYR A 394 -24.58 17.31 10.74
N ASP A 395 -24.22 18.58 10.53
CA ASP A 395 -23.52 19.41 11.50
C ASP A 395 -24.12 20.83 11.47
N GLU A 396 -24.55 21.31 12.63
CA GLU A 396 -25.10 22.68 12.80
C GLU A 396 -24.14 23.78 12.31
N GLN A 397 -22.83 23.53 12.30
CA GLN A 397 -21.83 24.49 11.85
C GLN A 397 -21.83 24.69 10.32
N ASN A 398 -22.38 23.75 9.57
CA ASN A 398 -22.51 23.81 8.11
C ASN A 398 -23.90 24.24 7.60
N ALA A 399 -24.83 24.54 8.51
CA ALA A 399 -26.18 25.03 8.20
C ALA A 399 -26.21 26.36 7.40
N ALA A 400 -25.08 27.03 7.22
CA ALA A 400 -24.96 28.27 6.45
C ALA A 400 -24.82 28.08 4.93
N ARG A 401 -24.82 26.83 4.44
CA ARG A 401 -24.83 26.55 2.99
C ARG A 401 -26.28 26.43 2.50
N ASP A 402 -26.62 27.19 1.50
CA ASP A 402 -27.96 27.19 0.87
C ASP A 402 -28.20 25.91 0.02
N GLU A 403 -27.31 24.94 -0.01
CA GLU A 403 -27.37 23.72 -0.80
C GLU A 403 -27.63 22.51 0.09
N TRP A 404 -28.78 21.88 -0.07
CA TRP A 404 -29.19 20.67 0.63
C TRP A 404 -28.82 19.43 -0.19
N PRO A 405 -28.40 18.32 0.44
CA PRO A 405 -28.15 17.08 -0.27
C PRO A 405 -29.46 16.58 -0.92
N PHE A 406 -29.35 16.11 -2.16
CA PHE A 406 -30.47 15.48 -2.88
C PHE A 406 -30.05 14.18 -3.53
N ILE A 407 -31.00 13.31 -3.81
CA ILE A 407 -30.79 12.04 -4.50
C ILE A 407 -31.52 12.07 -5.83
N ASP A 408 -30.78 12.15 -6.93
CA ASP A 408 -31.33 11.92 -8.24
C ASP A 408 -31.63 10.41 -8.43
N PRO A 409 -32.82 10.02 -8.91
CA PRO A 409 -33.13 8.60 -9.15
C PRO A 409 -32.11 7.89 -10.04
N SER A 410 -31.50 8.59 -11.01
CA SER A 410 -30.48 8.00 -11.87
C SER A 410 -29.20 7.61 -11.11
N ALA A 411 -28.92 8.21 -9.95
CA ALA A 411 -27.76 7.90 -9.15
C ALA A 411 -27.82 6.49 -8.54
N VAL A 412 -29.03 5.94 -8.30
CA VAL A 412 -29.27 4.70 -7.60
C VAL A 412 -30.02 3.66 -8.46
N GLU A 413 -30.05 3.82 -9.77
CA GLU A 413 -30.70 2.89 -10.69
C GLU A 413 -30.10 1.48 -10.53
N GLY A 414 -30.97 0.46 -10.42
CA GLY A 414 -30.56 -0.93 -10.21
C GLY A 414 -30.15 -1.28 -8.79
N CYS A 415 -30.26 -0.37 -7.80
CA CYS A 415 -30.09 -0.65 -6.38
C CYS A 415 -31.35 -1.33 -5.80
N VAL A 416 -31.62 -2.55 -6.24
CA VAL A 416 -32.88 -3.27 -5.95
C VAL A 416 -33.15 -3.54 -4.48
N ASN A 417 -32.13 -3.48 -3.64
CA ASN A 417 -32.22 -3.69 -2.19
C ASN A 417 -32.19 -2.38 -1.39
N LEU A 418 -32.08 -1.22 -2.02
CA LEU A 418 -32.10 0.06 -1.33
C LEU A 418 -33.50 0.33 -0.77
N LYS A 419 -33.62 0.20 0.55
CA LYS A 419 -34.91 0.30 1.27
C LYS A 419 -35.00 1.52 2.14
N THR A 420 -33.85 2.05 2.60
CA THR A 420 -33.84 3.08 3.62
C THR A 420 -32.90 4.22 3.29
N ILE A 421 -33.40 5.43 3.40
CA ILE A 421 -32.63 6.67 3.42
C ILE A 421 -32.71 7.24 4.82
N TYR A 422 -31.56 7.42 5.47
CA TYR A 422 -31.44 8.10 6.75
C TYR A 422 -30.98 9.54 6.53
N GLY A 423 -31.60 10.49 7.24
CA GLY A 423 -31.25 11.91 7.14
C GLY A 423 -32.03 12.75 8.14
N TYR A 424 -32.10 14.03 7.93
CA TYR A 424 -32.75 14.97 8.85
C TYR A 424 -34.01 15.56 8.24
N ASN A 425 -35.03 15.87 9.07
CA ASN A 425 -36.27 16.49 8.63
C ASN A 425 -36.02 17.87 7.99
N GLY A 426 -36.81 18.19 6.97
CA GLY A 426 -36.75 19.50 6.30
C GLY A 426 -35.75 19.63 5.15
N TRP A 427 -34.99 18.56 4.85
CA TRP A 427 -34.01 18.55 3.74
C TRP A 427 -34.57 18.05 2.40
N GLY A 428 -35.83 17.62 2.37
CA GLY A 428 -36.45 17.09 1.14
C GLY A 428 -36.05 15.66 0.82
N LEU A 429 -35.21 15.01 1.62
CA LEU A 429 -34.79 13.61 1.44
C LEU A 429 -35.95 12.62 1.57
N ASP A 430 -37.00 12.96 2.30
CA ASP A 430 -38.26 12.21 2.37
C ASP A 430 -38.97 12.15 0.99
N TYR A 431 -38.94 13.25 0.25
CA TYR A 431 -39.47 13.32 -1.11
C TYR A 431 -38.62 12.49 -2.09
N ASP A 432 -37.28 12.59 -1.99
CA ASP A 432 -36.37 11.85 -2.86
C ASP A 432 -36.42 10.34 -2.55
N ALA A 433 -36.45 9.94 -1.27
CA ALA A 433 -36.63 8.54 -0.86
C ALA A 433 -37.90 7.93 -1.48
N LYS A 434 -39.01 8.68 -1.45
CA LYS A 434 -40.26 8.25 -2.06
C LYS A 434 -40.15 8.08 -3.59
N LYS A 435 -39.42 8.96 -4.29
CA LYS A 435 -39.21 8.84 -5.74
C LYS A 435 -38.45 7.57 -6.12
N ILE A 436 -37.49 7.16 -5.32
CA ILE A 436 -36.69 5.94 -5.56
C ILE A 436 -37.32 4.67 -4.95
N GLY A 437 -38.47 4.81 -4.27
CA GLY A 437 -39.18 3.67 -3.63
C GLY A 437 -38.57 3.22 -2.30
N ALA A 438 -37.78 4.07 -1.64
CA ALA A 438 -37.19 3.80 -0.32
C ALA A 438 -38.00 4.47 0.80
N GLU A 439 -37.85 3.95 2.02
CA GLU A 439 -38.38 4.57 3.25
C GLU A 439 -37.41 5.63 3.76
N PHE A 440 -37.94 6.80 4.14
CA PHE A 440 -37.16 7.83 4.82
C PHE A 440 -37.25 7.66 6.35
N ILE A 441 -36.12 7.63 7.04
CA ILE A 441 -36.04 7.60 8.50
C ILE A 441 -35.27 8.82 8.98
N ALA A 442 -35.96 9.68 9.71
CA ALA A 442 -35.35 10.90 10.25
C ALA A 442 -34.43 10.56 11.45
N LEU A 443 -33.16 11.01 11.38
CA LEU A 443 -32.17 10.84 12.43
C LEU A 443 -32.41 11.78 13.64
N ASP A 444 -33.12 12.89 13.43
CA ASP A 444 -33.54 13.86 14.43
C ASP A 444 -34.91 13.51 15.02
N LYS A 445 -35.49 12.37 14.69
CA LYS A 445 -36.72 11.90 15.28
C LYS A 445 -36.47 11.51 16.75
N THR A 446 -36.99 12.37 17.67
CA THR A 446 -36.99 12.06 19.11
C THR A 446 -37.99 10.96 19.39
N PRO A 447 -37.71 10.06 20.36
CA PRO A 447 -38.72 9.09 20.81
C PRO A 447 -39.96 9.78 21.37
N ASP A 448 -41.12 9.46 20.83
CA ASP A 448 -42.42 10.01 21.28
C ASP A 448 -42.94 9.30 22.55
N VAL A 449 -42.19 8.34 23.09
CA VAL A 449 -42.60 7.48 24.19
C VAL A 449 -41.81 7.79 25.43
N ILE A 450 -42.53 8.08 26.51
CA ILE A 450 -41.97 8.20 27.87
C ILE A 450 -42.06 6.81 28.52
N PRO A 451 -40.91 6.18 28.88
CA PRO A 451 -40.93 4.86 29.52
C PRO A 451 -41.65 4.88 30.85
N SER A 452 -42.57 3.94 31.05
CA SER A 452 -43.13 3.67 32.37
C SER A 452 -42.30 2.61 33.08
N PHE A 453 -41.90 2.83 34.29
CA PHE A 453 -41.14 1.88 35.10
C PHE A 453 -41.79 1.70 36.50
N SER A 454 -41.41 0.61 37.15
CA SER A 454 -41.85 0.27 38.50
C SER A 454 -40.63 0.00 39.36
N ILE A 455 -40.81 0.23 40.66
CA ILE A 455 -39.76 0.08 41.68
C ILE A 455 -40.24 -0.95 42.70
N GLU A 456 -39.44 -1.99 42.95
CA GLU A 456 -39.69 -3.02 43.98
C GLU A 456 -38.47 -3.19 44.88
N LEU A 457 -38.71 -3.52 46.15
CA LEU A 457 -37.62 -3.93 47.04
C LEU A 457 -37.36 -5.42 46.90
N GLY A 458 -36.07 -5.80 46.92
CA GLY A 458 -35.64 -7.18 46.80
C GLY A 458 -34.22 -7.39 47.33
N LYS A 459 -33.68 -8.56 47.07
CA LYS A 459 -32.29 -8.87 47.39
C LYS A 459 -31.51 -9.15 46.11
N TYR A 460 -30.35 -8.54 46.03
CA TYR A 460 -29.37 -8.83 44.98
C TYR A 460 -28.10 -9.37 45.64
N SER A 461 -27.74 -10.63 45.35
CA SER A 461 -26.57 -11.29 45.96
C SER A 461 -26.51 -11.20 47.50
N GLU A 462 -27.66 -11.45 48.18
CA GLU A 462 -27.80 -11.41 49.66
C GLU A 462 -27.90 -9.99 50.26
N THR A 463 -27.65 -8.94 49.49
CA THR A 463 -27.79 -7.53 49.96
C THR A 463 -29.18 -6.98 49.61
N ASP A 464 -29.73 -6.19 50.49
CA ASP A 464 -30.98 -5.46 50.23
C ASP A 464 -30.78 -4.45 49.13
N ALA A 465 -31.56 -4.53 48.06
CA ALA A 465 -31.44 -3.74 46.86
C ALA A 465 -32.81 -3.34 46.29
N VAL A 466 -32.81 -2.31 45.50
CA VAL A 466 -33.99 -1.85 44.77
C VAL A 466 -33.95 -2.36 43.35
N LYS A 467 -35.03 -3.03 42.94
CA LYS A 467 -35.25 -3.48 41.59
C LYS A 467 -36.06 -2.45 40.83
N ILE A 468 -35.50 -1.89 39.79
CA ILE A 468 -36.18 -0.99 38.86
C ILE A 468 -36.44 -1.78 37.59
N PHE A 469 -37.69 -1.88 37.14
CA PHE A 469 -38.04 -2.62 35.95
C PHE A 469 -39.08 -1.86 35.13
N TRP A 470 -39.02 -2.08 33.79
CA TRP A 470 -39.86 -1.38 32.82
C TRP A 470 -40.29 -2.29 31.69
N LYS A 471 -41.29 -1.84 30.92
CA LYS A 471 -41.74 -2.54 29.73
C LYS A 471 -41.02 -2.00 28.48
N LYS A 472 -40.75 -2.90 27.52
CA LYS A 472 -40.19 -2.54 26.22
C LYS A 472 -41.10 -1.52 25.53
N CYS A 473 -40.54 -0.40 25.10
CA CYS A 473 -41.18 0.54 24.22
C CYS A 473 -40.92 0.12 22.74
N PRO A 474 -41.91 0.22 21.85
CA PRO A 474 -41.66 0.03 20.42
C PRO A 474 -40.81 1.19 19.87
N ASP A 475 -40.08 0.92 18.80
CA ASP A 475 -39.34 1.91 17.98
C ASP A 475 -38.35 2.81 18.75
N VAL A 476 -37.71 2.26 19.79
CA VAL A 476 -36.63 2.90 20.52
C VAL A 476 -35.37 2.03 20.54
N SER A 477 -34.21 2.64 20.49
CA SER A 477 -32.91 1.94 20.54
C SER A 477 -32.51 1.56 21.98
N GLY A 478 -32.95 2.33 22.97
CA GLY A 478 -32.64 2.04 24.35
C GLY A 478 -33.22 3.07 25.31
N TYR A 479 -32.70 3.06 26.54
CA TYR A 479 -33.19 3.88 27.64
C TYR A 479 -32.02 4.53 28.38
N GLU A 480 -32.24 5.75 28.86
CA GLU A 480 -31.40 6.36 29.87
C GLU A 480 -32.16 6.39 31.20
N MET A 481 -31.47 6.02 32.27
CA MET A 481 -31.96 6.04 33.62
C MET A 481 -31.01 6.86 34.47
N GLU A 482 -31.62 7.72 35.30
CA GLU A 482 -30.89 8.51 36.26
C GLU A 482 -31.51 8.29 37.66
N ILE A 483 -30.64 7.98 38.64
CA ILE A 483 -31.00 7.81 40.04
C ILE A 483 -30.22 8.88 40.81
N SER A 484 -30.91 9.71 41.59
CA SER A 484 -30.31 10.83 42.35
C SER A 484 -30.89 10.92 43.73
N SER A 485 -30.10 11.35 44.71
CA SER A 485 -30.57 11.74 46.03
C SER A 485 -31.27 13.11 46.05
N SER A 486 -31.27 13.83 44.93
CA SER A 486 -31.94 15.13 44.76
C SER A 486 -33.09 15.03 43.78
N SER A 487 -34.26 15.58 44.14
CA SER A 487 -35.43 15.65 43.24
C SER A 487 -35.20 16.53 42.00
N TYR A 488 -34.18 17.38 42.02
CA TYR A 488 -33.84 18.29 40.91
C TYR A 488 -32.83 17.69 39.93
N PHE A 489 -32.32 16.49 40.22
CA PHE A 489 -31.31 15.83 39.35
C PHE A 489 -30.14 16.76 38.97
N SER A 490 -29.68 17.57 39.93
CA SER A 490 -28.57 18.49 39.68
C SER A 490 -27.25 17.69 39.50
N GLN A 491 -26.41 18.08 38.55
CA GLN A 491 -25.10 17.45 38.28
C GLN A 491 -24.12 17.48 39.48
N TRP A 492 -24.50 18.11 40.57
CA TRP A 492 -23.69 18.33 41.80
C TRP A 492 -24.14 17.46 42.99
N ALA A 493 -25.09 16.54 42.79
CA ALA A 493 -25.48 15.62 43.85
C ALA A 493 -24.47 14.48 43.96
N ASP A 494 -23.85 14.30 45.13
CA ASP A 494 -22.77 13.31 45.37
C ASP A 494 -23.18 11.84 45.15
N THR A 495 -24.44 11.54 44.82
CA THR A 495 -25.00 10.19 44.70
C THR A 495 -25.87 10.02 43.45
N SER A 496 -25.52 10.62 42.32
CA SER A 496 -26.24 10.37 41.08
C SER A 496 -25.65 9.18 40.28
N VAL A 497 -26.50 8.24 39.96
CA VAL A 497 -26.16 7.11 39.06
C VAL A 497 -26.83 7.35 37.72
N TYR A 498 -25.99 7.46 36.67
CA TYR A 498 -26.45 7.57 35.30
C TYR A 498 -26.13 6.26 34.55
N ARG A 499 -27.12 5.73 33.86
CA ARG A 499 -26.98 4.50 33.06
C ARG A 499 -27.61 4.66 31.68
N LYS A 500 -26.89 4.25 30.66
CA LYS A 500 -27.40 4.05 29.30
C LYS A 500 -27.61 2.54 29.09
N LEU A 501 -28.83 2.15 28.75
CA LEU A 501 -29.29 0.76 28.69
C LEU A 501 -29.81 0.49 27.27
N ASP A 502 -29.26 -0.53 26.61
CA ASP A 502 -29.69 -0.92 25.26
C ASP A 502 -31.01 -1.69 25.32
N ASN A 503 -31.82 -1.58 24.27
CA ASN A 503 -33.13 -2.23 24.17
C ASN A 503 -33.08 -3.75 23.93
N THR A 504 -31.92 -4.39 24.15
CA THR A 504 -31.65 -5.76 23.71
C THR A 504 -31.84 -6.84 24.78
N GLN A 505 -31.68 -6.51 26.07
CA GLN A 505 -31.81 -7.50 27.17
C GLN A 505 -32.21 -6.85 28.50
N ASP A 506 -32.92 -7.63 29.31
CA ASP A 506 -33.33 -7.39 30.70
C ASP A 506 -33.82 -5.98 31.04
N PHE A 507 -35.12 -5.81 30.99
CA PHE A 507 -35.85 -4.61 31.44
C PHE A 507 -35.83 -4.48 32.97
N THR A 508 -34.69 -4.75 33.60
CA THR A 508 -34.50 -4.74 35.05
C THR A 508 -33.11 -4.20 35.38
N TYR A 509 -33.08 -3.29 36.33
CA TYR A 509 -31.86 -2.77 36.92
C TYR A 509 -31.91 -2.89 38.45
N TRP A 510 -30.82 -3.37 39.06
CA TRP A 510 -30.66 -3.46 40.50
C TRP A 510 -29.78 -2.32 41.02
N PHE A 511 -30.27 -1.62 42.05
CA PHE A 511 -29.57 -0.50 42.68
C PHE A 511 -29.42 -0.77 44.19
N GLU A 512 -28.18 -0.79 44.68
CA GLU A 512 -27.86 -0.86 46.09
C GLU A 512 -27.96 0.53 46.67
N ALA A 513 -29.00 0.79 47.49
CA ALA A 513 -29.27 2.10 48.08
C ALA A 513 -28.80 2.14 49.53
N GLU A 514 -28.28 3.26 49.96
CA GLU A 514 -27.97 3.49 51.40
C GLU A 514 -29.24 3.63 52.22
N PRO A 515 -29.30 3.00 53.42
CA PRO A 515 -30.46 3.14 54.31
C PRO A 515 -30.69 4.59 54.71
N ASP A 516 -31.98 4.92 54.93
CA ASP A 516 -32.47 6.23 55.40
C ASP A 516 -32.22 7.41 54.42
N CYS A 517 -31.83 7.08 53.17
CA CYS A 517 -31.70 8.03 52.06
C CYS A 517 -32.90 7.97 51.12
N THR A 518 -33.43 9.13 50.71
CA THR A 518 -34.46 9.22 49.68
C THR A 518 -33.80 9.33 48.33
N TYR A 519 -34.18 8.44 47.41
CA TYR A 519 -33.71 8.46 46.02
C TYR A 519 -34.86 8.76 45.06
N TYR A 520 -34.53 9.43 43.97
CA TYR A 520 -35.41 9.77 42.89
C TYR A 520 -34.92 9.08 41.62
N VAL A 521 -35.81 8.48 40.86
CA VAL A 521 -35.51 7.80 39.59
C VAL A 521 -36.31 8.43 38.48
N ARG A 522 -35.67 8.68 37.36
CA ARG A 522 -36.36 9.08 36.14
C ARG A 522 -35.72 8.31 34.94
N MET A 523 -36.52 8.11 33.90
CA MET A 523 -36.11 7.43 32.68
C MET A 523 -36.55 8.21 31.46
N ARG A 524 -35.76 8.11 30.37
CA ARG A 524 -36.19 8.50 29.03
C ARG A 524 -35.77 7.47 28.03
N ALA A 525 -36.46 7.41 26.88
CA ALA A 525 -36.07 6.63 25.76
C ALA A 525 -35.07 7.39 24.88
N TYR A 526 -34.22 6.69 24.14
CA TYR A 526 -33.39 7.28 23.09
C TYR A 526 -33.46 6.47 21.82
N ASN A 527 -33.25 7.14 20.69
CA ASN A 527 -32.92 6.52 19.42
C ASN A 527 -31.47 6.76 19.12
N HIS A 528 -30.79 5.71 18.65
CA HIS A 528 -29.39 5.77 18.24
C HIS A 528 -29.28 5.11 16.88
N TYR A 529 -29.25 5.91 15.83
CA TYR A 529 -28.96 5.46 14.48
C TYR A 529 -27.47 5.68 14.16
N VAL A 530 -27.07 6.92 13.99
CA VAL A 530 -25.67 7.37 13.90
C VAL A 530 -25.41 8.37 15.04
N GLU A 531 -26.35 9.26 15.30
CA GLU A 531 -26.38 10.14 16.47
C GLU A 531 -27.48 9.70 17.45
N THR A 532 -27.42 10.19 18.68
CA THR A 532 -28.39 9.82 19.69
C THR A 532 -29.39 10.95 19.90
N SER A 533 -30.67 10.73 19.61
CA SER A 533 -31.79 11.61 19.93
C SER A 533 -32.50 11.10 21.15
N TYR A 534 -32.89 12.01 22.04
CA TYR A 534 -33.48 11.69 23.34
C TYR A 534 -34.92 12.17 23.43
N GLY A 535 -35.81 11.31 23.93
CA GLY A 535 -37.17 11.66 24.30
C GLY A 535 -37.22 12.39 25.65
N GLU A 536 -38.42 12.81 26.02
CA GLU A 536 -38.67 13.48 27.27
C GLU A 536 -38.43 12.55 28.47
N TRP A 537 -37.96 13.13 29.57
CA TRP A 537 -37.83 12.41 30.84
C TRP A 537 -39.19 12.06 31.44
N SER A 538 -39.34 10.85 31.99
CA SER A 538 -40.48 10.49 32.82
C SER A 538 -40.56 11.39 34.05
N GLN A 539 -41.75 11.46 34.64
CA GLN A 539 -41.89 12.03 35.98
C GLN A 539 -41.05 11.20 36.97
N PRO A 540 -40.31 11.86 37.88
CA PRO A 540 -39.52 11.17 38.87
C PRO A 540 -40.40 10.35 39.83
N GLN A 541 -39.96 9.13 40.10
CA GLN A 541 -40.52 8.31 41.22
C GLN A 541 -39.48 8.31 42.35
N SER A 542 -39.94 8.39 43.60
CA SER A 542 -39.05 8.37 44.78
C SER A 542 -39.22 7.10 45.60
N PHE A 543 -38.17 6.66 46.25
CA PHE A 543 -38.16 5.57 47.19
C PHE A 543 -37.21 5.85 48.35
N ILE A 544 -37.43 5.22 49.50
CA ILE A 544 -36.58 5.25 50.67
C ILE A 544 -36.45 3.82 51.24
N ILE A 545 -35.25 3.44 51.67
CA ILE A 545 -34.99 2.20 52.39
C ILE A 545 -34.78 2.57 53.86
N THR A 546 -35.64 2.09 54.80
CA THR A 546 -35.47 2.32 56.23
C THR A 546 -34.88 1.11 56.94
N ARG A 547 -34.02 1.33 57.95
CA ARG A 547 -33.33 0.26 58.70
C ARG A 547 -34.22 -0.76 59.39
N ASP A 548 -35.43 -0.38 59.76
CA ASP A 548 -36.29 -1.22 60.54
C ASP A 548 -37.43 -1.92 59.80
N LYS A 549 -37.76 -1.56 58.61
CA LYS A 549 -38.73 -2.25 57.72
C LYS A 549 -38.53 -1.90 56.27
N LEU A 550 -38.34 -2.93 55.47
CA LEU A 550 -38.34 -2.89 53.98
C LEU A 550 -39.77 -2.64 53.48
N THR A 551 -40.32 -1.45 53.58
CA THR A 551 -41.58 -1.06 52.95
C THR A 551 -41.38 0.19 52.10
N PRO A 552 -41.60 0.15 50.79
CA PRO A 552 -41.51 1.36 49.98
C PRO A 552 -42.68 2.28 50.26
N THR A 553 -42.41 3.50 50.66
CA THR A 553 -43.43 4.56 50.66
C THR A 553 -43.41 5.16 49.25
N ILE A 554 -44.31 4.69 48.39
CA ILE A 554 -44.54 5.29 47.08
C ILE A 554 -45.46 6.49 47.30
N THR A 555 -44.96 7.68 47.17
CA THR A 555 -45.79 8.90 47.20
C THR A 555 -46.30 9.13 45.77
N PRO A 556 -47.62 9.09 45.51
CA PRO A 556 -48.15 9.39 44.19
C PRO A 556 -47.91 10.85 43.83
N SER A 557 -47.45 11.05 42.61
CA SER A 557 -47.30 12.37 41.98
C SER A 557 -48.64 13.13 41.95
N PRO A 558 -48.65 14.45 42.07
CA PRO A 558 -49.88 15.25 42.03
C PRO A 558 -50.57 15.05 40.67
N THR A 559 -51.89 14.83 40.77
CA THR A 559 -52.85 14.57 39.71
C THR A 559 -52.75 15.61 38.58
N ALA A 560 -52.52 15.18 37.36
CA ALA A 560 -52.61 16.03 36.18
C ALA A 560 -54.04 16.47 35.92
N THR A 561 -54.24 17.74 35.62
CA THR A 561 -55.49 18.37 35.19
C THR A 561 -56.01 17.72 33.91
N PRO A 562 -57.30 17.39 33.77
CA PRO A 562 -57.82 16.66 32.62
C PRO A 562 -57.84 17.51 31.36
N ALA A 563 -57.41 16.91 30.25
CA ALA A 563 -57.50 17.43 28.89
C ALA A 563 -58.97 17.35 28.38
N PRO A 564 -59.39 18.23 27.45
CA PRO A 564 -60.76 18.31 26.97
C PRO A 564 -61.17 17.14 26.09
N THR A 565 -62.43 16.76 26.25
CA THR A 565 -63.15 15.65 25.58
C THR A 565 -63.51 15.94 24.12
N ASP A 566 -63.58 14.88 23.35
CA ASP A 566 -64.46 14.50 22.24
C ASP A 566 -64.28 14.99 20.81
N THR A 567 -64.03 14.07 19.93
CA THR A 567 -64.84 13.85 18.71
C THR A 567 -64.82 12.40 18.27
N PRO A 568 -65.87 11.89 17.57
CA PRO A 568 -66.29 10.50 17.66
C PRO A 568 -65.73 9.54 16.58
N LYS A 569 -65.69 8.30 16.97
CA LYS A 569 -65.29 7.06 16.28
C LYS A 569 -66.13 6.80 15.02
N PRO A 570 -65.58 6.45 13.87
CA PRO A 570 -66.31 5.83 12.75
C PRO A 570 -66.38 4.31 12.94
N THR A 571 -67.52 3.80 12.54
CA THR A 571 -68.05 2.47 12.62
C THR A 571 -67.31 1.42 11.80
N ALA A 572 -67.25 0.21 12.28
CA ALA A 572 -66.64 -0.99 11.68
C ALA A 572 -67.26 -1.40 10.34
N VAL A 573 -66.45 -1.89 9.40
CA VAL A 573 -66.85 -2.59 8.16
C VAL A 573 -66.34 -4.02 8.23
N PRO A 574 -67.11 -5.01 7.75
CA PRO A 574 -66.96 -6.45 8.09
C PRO A 574 -65.88 -7.17 7.30
N LYS A 575 -65.37 -8.24 7.93
CA LYS A 575 -64.38 -9.21 7.51
C LYS A 575 -64.84 -10.03 6.30
N PRO A 576 -64.03 -10.21 5.24
CA PRO A 576 -64.28 -11.24 4.23
C PRO A 576 -63.74 -12.59 4.62
N THR A 577 -64.48 -13.57 4.18
CA THR A 577 -64.42 -15.00 4.43
C THR A 577 -63.26 -15.69 3.69
N THR A 578 -62.74 -16.71 4.29
CA THR A 578 -61.68 -17.66 3.87
C THR A 578 -61.72 -18.13 2.41
N ALA A 579 -60.56 -18.19 1.77
CA ALA A 579 -60.31 -18.97 0.54
C ALA A 579 -59.16 -19.99 0.75
N PRO A 580 -59.08 -21.07 -0.04
CA PRO A 580 -58.52 -22.34 0.38
C PRO A 580 -56.99 -22.47 0.16
N LYS A 581 -56.44 -23.41 0.92
CA LYS A 581 -55.04 -23.83 0.98
C LYS A 581 -54.51 -24.35 -0.40
N PRO A 582 -53.40 -23.88 -0.91
CA PRO A 582 -52.72 -24.51 -2.05
C PRO A 582 -51.86 -25.70 -1.65
N THR A 583 -51.89 -26.70 -2.50
CA THR A 583 -51.23 -28.00 -2.48
C THR A 583 -49.70 -27.84 -2.57
N THR A 584 -49.01 -28.71 -1.84
CA THR A 584 -47.54 -28.85 -1.77
C THR A 584 -46.89 -29.11 -3.13
N ILE A 585 -45.86 -28.31 -3.47
CA ILE A 585 -44.89 -28.58 -4.55
C ILE A 585 -43.61 -29.08 -3.91
N PRO A 586 -42.91 -30.11 -4.47
CA PRO A 586 -41.75 -30.72 -3.82
C PRO A 586 -40.54 -29.82 -3.82
N THR A 587 -39.83 -29.85 -2.71
CA THR A 587 -38.58 -29.14 -2.41
C THR A 587 -37.45 -29.52 -3.36
N PRO A 588 -36.72 -28.60 -3.99
CA PRO A 588 -35.46 -28.92 -4.65
C PRO A 588 -34.39 -29.22 -3.62
N SER A 589 -33.60 -30.24 -3.92
CA SER A 589 -32.44 -30.72 -3.18
C SER A 589 -31.47 -29.60 -2.80
N LYS A 590 -31.08 -29.59 -1.53
CA LYS A 590 -30.14 -28.73 -0.89
C LYS A 590 -28.76 -28.78 -1.59
N ALA A 591 -28.36 -27.70 -2.20
CA ALA A 591 -26.98 -27.51 -2.62
C ALA A 591 -26.03 -27.55 -1.40
N PRO A 592 -24.82 -28.11 -1.52
CA PRO A 592 -23.94 -28.25 -0.38
C PRO A 592 -23.47 -26.87 0.10
N SER A 593 -23.58 -26.63 1.40
CA SER A 593 -23.02 -25.47 2.10
C SER A 593 -21.53 -25.35 1.83
N PRO A 594 -20.98 -24.14 1.69
CA PRO A 594 -19.53 -23.95 1.63
C PRO A 594 -18.91 -24.48 2.94
N GLN A 595 -18.01 -25.44 2.81
CA GLN A 595 -17.18 -25.92 3.93
C GLN A 595 -16.45 -24.75 4.56
N ALA A 596 -16.60 -24.60 5.88
CA ALA A 596 -15.77 -23.74 6.70
C ALA A 596 -14.29 -24.13 6.50
N PRO A 597 -13.35 -23.16 6.50
CA PRO A 597 -11.94 -23.44 6.31
C PRO A 597 -11.44 -24.38 7.42
N SER A 598 -10.92 -25.53 7.04
CA SER A 598 -10.46 -26.60 7.92
C SER A 598 -9.11 -26.37 8.60
N SER A 599 -8.66 -25.15 8.80
CA SER A 599 -7.44 -24.85 9.54
C SER A 599 -7.76 -24.23 10.89
N LYS A 600 -7.33 -24.94 11.95
CA LYS A 600 -7.41 -24.46 13.33
C LYS A 600 -6.75 -23.09 13.45
N PRO A 601 -7.38 -22.08 14.08
CA PRO A 601 -6.77 -20.75 14.24
C PRO A 601 -5.41 -20.86 14.92
N THR A 602 -4.39 -20.20 14.36
CA THR A 602 -3.02 -20.21 14.91
C THR A 602 -2.48 -18.80 15.08
N MET A 603 -1.75 -18.57 16.16
CA MET A 603 -1.11 -17.30 16.45
C MET A 603 0.27 -17.56 17.06
N LYS A 604 1.31 -17.06 16.42
CA LYS A 604 2.66 -17.02 16.99
C LYS A 604 3.02 -15.57 17.30
N VAL A 605 3.62 -15.33 18.45
CA VAL A 605 4.19 -14.04 18.81
C VAL A 605 5.68 -14.17 18.98
N ASN A 606 6.43 -13.22 18.49
CA ASN A 606 7.90 -13.25 18.55
C ASN A 606 8.46 -13.00 19.95
N MET A 607 7.61 -12.67 20.93
CA MET A 607 7.98 -12.47 22.33
C MET A 607 6.89 -12.98 23.27
N SER A 608 7.26 -13.67 24.35
CA SER A 608 6.35 -14.10 25.41
C SER A 608 6.13 -13.03 26.49
N SER A 609 7.03 -12.06 26.60
CA SER A 609 6.93 -10.92 27.52
C SER A 609 7.75 -9.74 27.01
N LEU A 610 7.43 -8.53 27.49
CA LEU A 610 8.08 -7.28 27.12
C LEU A 610 8.63 -6.54 28.35
N VAL A 611 9.84 -6.01 28.24
CA VAL A 611 10.40 -5.05 29.18
C VAL A 611 10.76 -3.78 28.42
N LEU A 612 10.21 -2.64 28.83
CA LEU A 612 10.46 -1.33 28.23
C LEU A 612 11.04 -0.36 29.28
N LYS A 613 11.86 0.57 28.84
CA LYS A 613 12.23 1.72 29.66
C LYS A 613 11.11 2.76 29.60
N THR A 614 10.90 3.54 30.68
CA THR A 614 9.97 4.67 30.65
C THR A 614 10.21 5.57 29.44
N ARG A 615 9.13 6.03 28.76
CA ARG A 615 9.11 6.83 27.55
C ARG A 615 9.69 6.13 26.30
N GLN A 616 10.08 4.86 26.38
CA GLN A 616 10.59 4.10 25.22
C GLN A 616 9.46 3.83 24.23
N ARG A 617 9.77 4.02 22.93
CA ARG A 617 8.95 3.53 21.81
C ARG A 617 9.57 2.22 21.29
N SER A 618 8.74 1.29 20.81
CA SER A 618 9.20 0.00 20.28
C SER A 618 8.18 -0.56 19.29
N SER A 619 8.68 -1.06 18.16
CA SER A 619 7.92 -1.88 17.20
C SER A 619 8.37 -3.35 17.19
N ALA A 620 9.06 -3.78 18.26
CA ALA A 620 9.70 -5.10 18.32
C ALA A 620 8.71 -6.27 18.47
N LEU A 621 7.49 -6.03 18.99
CA LEU A 621 6.47 -7.08 19.12
C LEU A 621 5.76 -7.28 17.79
N LYS A 622 5.72 -8.53 17.33
CA LYS A 622 5.05 -8.92 16.10
C LYS A 622 4.26 -10.21 16.30
N VAL A 623 3.12 -10.30 15.65
CA VAL A 623 2.33 -11.53 15.47
C VAL A 623 2.68 -12.14 14.12
N THR A 624 2.85 -13.43 14.06
CA THR A 624 3.15 -14.21 12.85
C THR A 624 2.45 -15.55 12.89
N GLY A 625 2.46 -16.28 11.78
CA GLY A 625 1.86 -17.61 11.70
C GLY A 625 0.35 -17.60 11.88
N LEU A 626 -0.29 -16.56 11.36
CA LEU A 626 -1.75 -16.49 11.25
C LEU A 626 -2.23 -17.53 10.23
N ALA A 627 -3.40 -18.11 10.47
CA ALA A 627 -4.05 -18.97 9.49
C ALA A 627 -4.43 -18.14 8.24
N PRO A 628 -4.52 -18.78 7.05
CA PRO A 628 -4.97 -18.06 5.86
C PRO A 628 -6.31 -17.36 6.08
N GLY A 629 -6.38 -16.07 5.79
CA GLY A 629 -7.58 -15.25 5.98
C GLY A 629 -7.80 -14.74 7.41
N ASP A 630 -6.93 -15.08 8.39
CA ASP A 630 -7.02 -14.55 9.75
C ASP A 630 -6.11 -13.32 9.93
N PHE A 631 -6.51 -12.37 10.77
CA PHE A 631 -5.79 -11.14 11.02
C PHE A 631 -5.95 -10.69 12.48
N VAL A 632 -5.13 -9.76 12.92
CA VAL A 632 -5.25 -9.21 14.27
C VAL A 632 -6.36 -8.16 14.31
N LYS A 633 -7.51 -8.54 14.88
CA LYS A 633 -8.69 -7.69 15.04
C LYS A 633 -8.47 -6.56 16.05
N SER A 634 -7.75 -6.82 17.13
CA SER A 634 -7.51 -5.78 18.14
C SER A 634 -6.25 -5.97 18.97
N TRP A 635 -5.68 -4.83 19.37
CA TRP A 635 -4.59 -4.68 20.31
C TRP A 635 -5.06 -3.86 21.51
N LYS A 636 -5.10 -4.42 22.69
CA LYS A 636 -5.57 -3.70 23.90
C LYS A 636 -4.50 -3.71 24.99
N SER A 637 -4.25 -2.56 25.59
CA SER A 637 -3.44 -2.44 26.81
C SER A 637 -4.33 -2.47 28.04
N GLY A 638 -4.00 -3.31 29.01
CA GLY A 638 -4.71 -3.34 30.29
C GLY A 638 -4.50 -2.08 31.14
N ASN A 639 -3.47 -1.27 30.83
CA ASN A 639 -3.26 0.03 31.48
C ASN A 639 -2.49 0.98 30.54
N THR A 640 -3.21 1.90 29.92
CA THR A 640 -2.66 2.86 28.95
C THR A 640 -1.74 3.92 29.59
N LYS A 641 -1.84 4.16 30.91
CA LYS A 641 -0.88 5.01 31.64
C LYS A 641 0.52 4.38 31.77
N ILE A 642 0.60 3.03 31.67
CA ILE A 642 1.87 2.28 31.71
C ILE A 642 2.41 2.06 30.30
N VAL A 643 1.58 1.58 29.35
CA VAL A 643 1.95 1.42 27.95
C VAL A 643 0.73 1.62 27.05
N THR A 644 0.89 2.37 25.98
CA THR A 644 -0.07 2.41 24.88
C THR A 644 0.39 1.51 23.75
N VAL A 645 -0.55 0.94 23.00
CA VAL A 645 -0.30 0.12 21.82
C VAL A 645 -1.21 0.61 20.69
N THR A 646 -0.60 0.81 19.52
CA THR A 646 -1.29 0.97 18.25
C THR A 646 -0.81 -0.18 17.38
N GLY A 647 -1.71 -1.03 16.94
CA GLY A 647 -1.36 -2.22 16.19
C GLY A 647 -2.15 -2.36 14.92
N ASN A 648 -1.55 -3.02 13.94
CA ASN A 648 -2.11 -3.24 12.61
C ASN A 648 -2.67 -4.67 12.49
N PRO A 649 -3.63 -4.89 11.59
CA PRO A 649 -4.20 -6.22 11.30
C PRO A 649 -3.14 -7.24 10.86
N ASN A 650 -2.06 -6.81 10.19
CA ASN A 650 -0.95 -7.66 9.74
C ASN A 650 -0.05 -8.19 10.87
N GLY A 651 -0.39 -7.93 12.13
CA GLY A 651 0.36 -8.41 13.30
C GLY A 651 1.53 -7.53 13.72
N THR A 652 1.74 -6.36 13.11
CA THR A 652 2.73 -5.37 13.57
C THR A 652 2.11 -4.40 14.56
N CYS A 653 2.93 -3.81 15.45
CA CYS A 653 2.42 -2.79 16.36
C CYS A 653 3.49 -1.77 16.78
N LYS A 654 3.02 -0.59 17.19
CA LYS A 654 3.83 0.47 17.82
C LYS A 654 3.46 0.54 19.30
N LEU A 655 4.46 0.44 20.17
CA LEU A 655 4.33 0.54 21.61
C LEU A 655 4.96 1.84 22.11
N LYS A 656 4.30 2.53 23.03
CA LYS A 656 4.84 3.69 23.73
C LYS A 656 4.70 3.49 25.23
N ALA A 657 5.84 3.33 25.92
CA ALA A 657 5.86 3.27 27.39
C ALA A 657 5.55 4.64 28.00
N GLY A 658 4.74 4.66 29.03
CA GLY A 658 4.40 5.84 29.79
C GLY A 658 5.59 6.39 30.62
N THR A 659 5.35 7.45 31.37
CA THR A 659 6.35 8.08 32.25
C THR A 659 6.51 7.34 33.59
N LYS A 660 5.50 6.58 34.00
CA LYS A 660 5.51 5.78 35.26
C LYS A 660 5.98 4.36 34.98
N SER A 661 6.77 3.80 35.91
CA SER A 661 7.11 2.37 35.91
C SER A 661 5.93 1.55 36.43
N GLY A 662 5.78 0.32 35.93
CA GLY A 662 4.69 -0.55 36.34
C GLY A 662 4.60 -1.81 35.50
N LYS A 663 3.59 -2.63 35.77
CA LYS A 663 3.27 -3.83 35.01
C LYS A 663 1.89 -3.68 34.38
N THR A 664 1.70 -4.23 33.19
CA THR A 664 0.41 -4.32 32.50
C THR A 664 0.42 -5.53 31.59
N THR A 665 -0.69 -5.80 30.93
CA THR A 665 -0.79 -6.90 29.95
C THR A 665 -1.31 -6.31 28.63
N LEU A 666 -0.69 -6.68 27.53
CA LEU A 666 -1.24 -6.46 26.20
C LEU A 666 -2.08 -7.67 25.82
N THR A 667 -3.29 -7.45 25.37
CA THR A 667 -4.17 -8.49 24.81
C THR A 667 -4.24 -8.29 23.31
N ILE A 668 -3.93 -9.35 22.57
CA ILE A 668 -3.99 -9.43 21.12
C ILE A 668 -5.15 -10.36 20.79
N THR A 669 -6.08 -9.93 19.95
CA THR A 669 -7.24 -10.73 19.55
C THR A 669 -7.25 -10.83 18.03
N LEU A 670 -7.35 -12.05 17.51
CA LEU A 670 -7.54 -12.31 16.09
C LEU A 670 -9.01 -12.21 15.69
N ASN A 671 -9.28 -12.08 14.40
CA ASN A 671 -10.64 -12.10 13.86
C ASN A 671 -11.35 -13.44 14.14
N SER A 672 -10.61 -14.55 14.12
CA SER A 672 -11.08 -15.86 14.54
C SER A 672 -11.45 -15.99 16.04
N GLY A 673 -11.30 -14.92 16.83
CA GLY A 673 -11.55 -14.94 18.27
C GLY A 673 -10.38 -15.44 19.12
N LEU A 674 -9.31 -15.98 18.53
CA LEU A 674 -8.14 -16.43 19.28
C LEU A 674 -7.44 -15.26 19.97
N THR A 675 -7.18 -15.38 21.27
CA THR A 675 -6.54 -14.32 22.06
C THR A 675 -5.18 -14.72 22.60
N LYS A 676 -4.27 -13.74 22.71
CA LYS A 676 -2.97 -13.91 23.35
C LYS A 676 -2.68 -12.76 24.28
N LYS A 677 -2.31 -13.06 25.51
CA LYS A 677 -1.93 -12.07 26.53
C LYS A 677 -0.41 -12.02 26.67
N ILE A 678 0.17 -10.81 26.55
CA ILE A 678 1.61 -10.55 26.66
C ILE A 678 1.87 -9.65 27.86
N PRO A 679 2.52 -10.14 28.93
CA PRO A 679 2.89 -9.34 30.06
C PRO A 679 3.94 -8.28 29.68
N VAL A 680 3.71 -7.05 30.10
CA VAL A 680 4.61 -5.91 29.87
C VAL A 680 5.05 -5.32 31.20
N ARG A 681 6.35 -5.07 31.33
CA ARG A 681 6.95 -4.35 32.45
C ARG A 681 7.62 -3.08 31.94
N VAL A 682 7.24 -1.93 32.49
CA VAL A 682 7.91 -0.64 32.25
C VAL A 682 8.78 -0.32 33.45
N GLN A 683 10.07 -0.03 33.23
CA GLN A 683 11.05 0.29 34.28
C GLN A 683 11.80 1.60 33.98
N LYS A 684 12.30 2.28 35.01
CA LYS A 684 13.09 3.51 34.87
C LYS A 684 14.51 3.24 34.36
N THR A 685 15.06 2.05 34.65
CA THR A 685 16.42 1.67 34.29
C THR A 685 16.54 1.17 32.85
N THR A 686 17.78 1.16 32.33
CA THR A 686 18.12 0.62 31.00
C THR A 686 17.68 -0.85 30.86
N VAL A 687 17.05 -1.19 29.72
CA VAL A 687 16.77 -2.59 29.37
C VAL A 687 18.06 -3.21 28.83
N ARG A 688 18.67 -4.08 29.66
CA ARG A 688 20.00 -4.67 29.38
C ARG A 688 19.93 -5.79 28.35
N THR A 689 20.97 -5.90 27.54
CA THR A 689 21.18 -7.03 26.62
C THR A 689 21.46 -8.31 27.41
N GLN A 690 20.68 -9.35 27.15
CA GLN A 690 20.86 -10.68 27.73
C GLN A 690 21.60 -11.61 26.78
N LYS A 691 21.37 -11.52 25.48
CA LYS A 691 21.98 -12.38 24.45
C LYS A 691 22.15 -11.61 23.13
N ILE A 692 23.20 -11.94 22.38
CA ILE A 692 23.44 -11.48 21.00
C ILE A 692 23.42 -12.72 20.10
N THR A 693 22.61 -12.70 19.05
CA THR A 693 22.47 -13.77 18.05
C THR A 693 22.63 -13.21 16.63
N GLY A 694 22.49 -14.03 15.59
CA GLY A 694 22.62 -13.61 14.19
C GLY A 694 24.05 -13.34 13.73
N ILE A 695 25.07 -13.71 14.52
CA ILE A 695 26.49 -13.55 14.16
C ILE A 695 27.09 -14.91 13.84
N PRO A 696 27.64 -15.10 12.60
CA PRO A 696 28.30 -16.35 12.23
C PRO A 696 29.60 -16.54 13.04
N LYS A 697 29.90 -17.77 13.46
CA LYS A 697 31.17 -18.10 14.19
C LYS A 697 32.39 -17.88 13.30
N LYS A 698 32.29 -18.15 11.99
CA LYS A 698 33.35 -18.01 10.98
C LYS A 698 32.80 -17.31 9.73
N LEU A 699 33.59 -16.47 9.08
CA LEU A 699 33.31 -15.81 7.82
C LEU A 699 34.57 -15.83 6.95
N VAL A 700 34.44 -16.18 5.67
CA VAL A 700 35.55 -16.18 4.72
C VAL A 700 35.27 -15.10 3.66
N LEU A 701 36.25 -14.23 3.41
CA LEU A 701 36.15 -13.16 2.44
C LEU A 701 37.38 -13.14 1.53
N LYS A 702 37.23 -12.82 0.26
CA LYS A 702 38.35 -12.45 -0.62
C LYS A 702 38.84 -11.05 -0.26
N VAL A 703 40.13 -10.72 -0.54
CA VAL A 703 40.68 -9.36 -0.38
C VAL A 703 39.80 -8.36 -1.11
N LYS A 704 39.64 -7.14 -0.56
CA LYS A 704 38.76 -6.04 -1.03
C LYS A 704 37.25 -6.31 -0.94
N LYS A 705 36.76 -7.53 -0.61
CA LYS A 705 35.33 -7.80 -0.44
C LYS A 705 34.83 -7.32 0.94
N LYS A 706 33.54 -6.96 0.98
CA LYS A 706 32.83 -6.50 2.21
C LYS A 706 31.75 -7.51 2.60
N ALA A 707 31.39 -7.55 3.90
CA ALA A 707 30.25 -8.31 4.41
C ALA A 707 29.65 -7.58 5.62
N THR A 708 28.34 -7.62 5.78
CA THR A 708 27.66 -6.96 6.91
C THR A 708 27.22 -7.96 7.96
N LEU A 709 27.59 -7.74 9.21
CA LEU A 709 27.08 -8.49 10.35
C LEU A 709 25.72 -7.92 10.76
N LYS A 710 24.72 -8.79 10.87
CA LYS A 710 23.36 -8.44 11.32
C LYS A 710 23.07 -9.02 12.70
N PRO A 711 23.57 -8.41 13.82
CA PRO A 711 23.32 -8.91 15.16
C PRO A 711 21.87 -8.70 15.58
N VAL A 712 21.27 -9.72 16.16
CA VAL A 712 19.98 -9.65 16.84
C VAL A 712 20.23 -9.59 18.36
N ILE A 713 19.77 -8.52 18.98
CA ILE A 713 19.92 -8.27 20.42
C ILE A 713 18.66 -8.76 21.15
N LEU A 714 18.84 -9.57 22.18
CA LEU A 714 17.73 -10.04 23.00
C LEU A 714 17.84 -9.51 24.43
N PRO A 715 16.76 -9.05 25.08
CA PRO A 715 15.44 -8.85 24.46
C PRO A 715 15.49 -7.79 23.37
N LEU A 716 14.64 -7.92 22.34
CA LEU A 716 14.56 -6.98 21.20
C LEU A 716 14.28 -5.52 21.62
N THR A 717 13.83 -5.31 22.85
CA THR A 717 13.60 -4.00 23.47
C THR A 717 14.80 -3.46 24.23
N SER A 718 15.97 -4.12 24.14
CA SER A 718 17.21 -3.62 24.78
C SER A 718 17.55 -2.21 24.29
N THR A 719 17.96 -1.34 25.23
CA THR A 719 18.35 0.04 24.96
C THR A 719 19.86 0.24 24.99
N GLU A 720 20.64 -0.85 25.00
CA GLU A 720 22.11 -0.78 24.99
C GLU A 720 22.65 -0.72 23.55
N LYS A 721 23.62 0.19 23.31
CA LYS A 721 24.24 0.35 21.99
C LYS A 721 25.06 -0.86 21.60
N ILE A 722 25.04 -1.18 20.29
CA ILE A 722 25.90 -2.20 19.68
C ILE A 722 27.22 -1.52 19.28
N THR A 723 28.33 -2.20 19.55
CA THR A 723 29.68 -1.76 19.16
C THR A 723 30.44 -2.91 18.52
N TYR A 724 31.36 -2.57 17.60
CA TYR A 724 32.16 -3.53 16.85
C TYR A 724 33.64 -3.22 17.00
N LYS A 725 34.48 -4.26 17.13
CA LYS A 725 35.93 -4.12 17.20
C LYS A 725 36.62 -5.24 16.42
N SER A 726 37.57 -4.87 15.57
CA SER A 726 38.46 -5.84 14.92
C SER A 726 39.74 -6.06 15.73
N SER A 727 40.17 -7.30 15.86
CA SER A 727 41.45 -7.66 16.50
C SER A 727 42.66 -7.32 15.62
N ASN A 728 42.47 -7.24 14.28
CA ASN A 728 43.53 -6.91 13.34
C ASN A 728 42.99 -6.07 12.18
N LYS A 729 43.13 -4.75 12.31
CA LYS A 729 42.66 -3.78 11.31
C LYS A 729 43.45 -3.80 9.99
N LYS A 730 44.67 -4.41 9.99
CA LYS A 730 45.46 -4.59 8.75
C LYS A 730 44.87 -5.72 7.89
N VAL A 731 44.19 -6.70 8.47
CA VAL A 731 43.54 -7.83 7.79
C VAL A 731 42.09 -7.51 7.46
N ALA A 732 41.31 -7.06 8.44
CA ALA A 732 39.91 -6.68 8.24
C ALA A 732 39.50 -5.54 9.18
N THR A 733 38.78 -4.56 8.68
CA THR A 733 38.14 -3.49 9.47
C THR A 733 36.64 -3.78 9.63
N VAL A 734 36.03 -3.13 10.62
CA VAL A 734 34.57 -3.16 10.80
C VAL A 734 34.07 -1.75 11.13
N SER A 735 33.00 -1.31 10.48
CA SER A 735 32.37 -0.01 10.72
C SER A 735 31.41 -0.05 11.91
N ALA A 736 30.95 1.11 12.36
CA ALA A 736 29.89 1.23 13.39
C ALA A 736 28.57 0.58 12.97
N LYS A 737 28.30 0.44 11.67
CA LYS A 737 27.13 -0.22 11.08
C LYS A 737 27.33 -1.76 10.93
N GLY A 738 28.49 -2.32 11.38
CA GLY A 738 28.77 -3.76 11.30
C GLY A 738 29.32 -4.24 9.95
N VAL A 739 29.64 -3.32 9.02
CA VAL A 739 30.24 -3.68 7.73
C VAL A 739 31.71 -4.04 7.92
N ILE A 740 32.07 -5.27 7.59
CA ILE A 740 33.44 -5.77 7.55
C ILE A 740 34.03 -5.50 6.18
N ALA A 741 35.22 -4.92 6.13
CA ALA A 741 36.00 -4.77 4.89
C ALA A 741 37.30 -5.57 4.99
N ALA A 742 37.49 -6.52 4.07
CA ALA A 742 38.68 -7.37 3.96
C ALA A 742 39.82 -6.59 3.26
N LYS A 743 40.97 -6.39 3.94
CA LYS A 743 42.09 -5.56 3.43
C LYS A 743 43.28 -6.38 2.92
N LYS A 744 43.72 -7.41 3.66
CA LYS A 744 44.90 -8.22 3.36
C LYS A 744 44.66 -9.68 3.77
N LYS A 745 45.25 -10.63 3.06
CA LYS A 745 45.23 -12.05 3.45
C LYS A 745 45.62 -12.26 4.91
N GLY A 746 44.90 -13.14 5.61
CA GLY A 746 45.14 -13.43 7.03
C GLY A 746 43.83 -13.63 7.81
N THR A 747 43.91 -13.57 9.13
CA THR A 747 42.79 -13.80 10.02
C THR A 747 42.61 -12.61 10.99
N ALA A 748 41.36 -12.18 11.17
CA ALA A 748 40.97 -11.21 12.18
C ALA A 748 39.72 -11.68 12.92
N THR A 749 39.57 -11.30 14.18
CA THR A 749 38.35 -11.58 14.96
C THR A 749 37.57 -10.29 15.13
N ILE A 750 36.33 -10.29 14.65
CA ILE A 750 35.39 -9.20 14.88
C ILE A 750 34.58 -9.49 16.14
N THR A 751 34.70 -8.60 17.12
CA THR A 751 33.91 -8.68 18.37
C THR A 751 32.73 -7.73 18.27
N VAL A 752 31.52 -8.25 18.43
CA VAL A 752 30.26 -7.52 18.54
C VAL A 752 29.88 -7.46 20.01
N LYS A 753 29.67 -6.26 20.57
CA LYS A 753 29.37 -6.06 21.98
C LYS A 753 28.12 -5.20 22.16
N SER A 754 27.25 -5.55 23.11
CA SER A 754 26.13 -4.74 23.58
C SER A 754 26.02 -4.88 25.09
N GLY A 755 26.18 -3.78 25.82
CA GLY A 755 26.30 -3.79 27.28
C GLY A 755 27.42 -4.71 27.77
N LYS A 756 27.10 -5.66 28.67
CA LYS A 756 28.04 -6.65 29.18
C LYS A 756 28.19 -7.89 28.29
N LYS A 757 27.37 -8.04 27.23
CA LYS A 757 27.41 -9.23 26.35
C LYS A 757 28.25 -8.97 25.11
N SER A 758 28.94 -10.04 24.66
CA SER A 758 29.74 -9.99 23.43
C SER A 758 29.75 -11.33 22.70
N VAL A 759 29.85 -11.27 21.37
CA VAL A 759 30.01 -12.44 20.49
C VAL A 759 31.15 -12.15 19.52
N LYS A 760 31.89 -13.21 19.15
CA LYS A 760 33.04 -13.12 18.25
C LYS A 760 32.78 -13.83 16.94
N CYS A 761 33.20 -13.23 15.84
CA CYS A 761 33.22 -13.80 14.49
C CYS A 761 34.64 -13.86 13.98
N LYS A 762 35.17 -15.08 13.67
CA LYS A 762 36.49 -15.24 13.06
C LYS A 762 36.37 -14.97 11.54
N VAL A 763 37.02 -13.93 11.06
CA VAL A 763 37.11 -13.57 9.67
C VAL A 763 38.42 -14.03 9.08
N THR A 764 38.35 -14.88 8.06
CA THR A 764 39.54 -15.33 7.29
C THR A 764 39.49 -14.63 5.93
N VAL A 765 40.54 -13.90 5.61
CA VAL A 765 40.68 -13.22 4.30
C VAL A 765 41.66 -14.07 3.46
N LYS A 766 41.16 -14.54 2.31
CA LYS A 766 41.92 -15.35 1.34
C LYS A 766 42.37 -14.52 0.16
#